data_d44139e7810e24a70462ab899ef33b0b
#
_entry.id   d44139e7810e24a70462ab899ef33b0b
#
_cell.length_a   1.000
_cell.length_b   1.000
_cell.length_c   1.000
_cell.angle_alpha   90.00
_cell.angle_beta   90.00
_cell.angle_gamma   90.00
#
_symmetry.space_group_name_H-M   'P 1'
#
loop_
_entity.id
_entity.type
_entity.pdbx_description
1 polymer ?
#
loop_
_entity_poly.entity_id
_entity_poly.type
_entity_poly.pdbx_seq_one_letter_code
_entity_poly.pdbx_strand_id
1 'polypeptide(L)'
;MRHPFHDLRRFAPVRPALFLVIAAGLILALAQPAQAYIGPGAGFALASSLFVIVWTMFLAFLAILLWPIRWLIRSIRGRRAFSRAKVRRLVILGLDGMEPSLAEKFIAEGKMPNLDRLGKMGCYKKLGTVTPPLSPVAWSSFLTGVNPGKHNIYDFLNSDRRTYLPNLSSVSIHPPTKTIKLGKYTFPLNKPEIRLLRKGKPFWNTLGEHGIFTSVIRVPITWPPEKCRGVVLSAMCVPDLRGTQGLFSFYSTRPAGPERTGGEQIVVRREGNIVRSELVGPDNSVKEGAGAMKAPFTVEIGKSAGKAKADAKLTIGDDAYDLRIGEYTPWITVEFKAGAGVKVNGICRFMLISIEPEFELYVMPINLDPEKPAMPISFPTAYSTYLAKRYGSYATLGLAEDTWALNEELIDDDAFLEQCVSIDNEREQQFFDALDNTRRGLCVCVFDGTDRIQHMFWRYLEENHPAHPKNLDPDYQPSKHEKTIEDLYVRMDKLVGDTMRKVLGEQNGDGETMLMVISDHGFSPFRRGIDLNRWLIENGYMKLKADAKPDAKYLTSVDWSQTKAYALGLAGMFINQKGRESQGIVEPGEEMRKLKAEIIAKMSGLKDAKTGEVAVTRVQDKEVCYKGPFRDTAPDLVIGYNRGYRVGWDTAIGKITPEVFHDNTKAWSGDHCIDPELIPGVLFSSHKVLSDSPRLMDLGPTALDLFGVGVPENMDGVPLNVEVGAA
;
A
#
# COMPACT_ATOMS: atom_id res chain seq x y z
N MET A 1 0.09 -20.59 -52.73
CA MET A 1 -1.36 -20.46 -52.70
C MET A 1 -1.68 -19.11 -52.04
N ARG A 2 -2.40 -18.25 -52.77
CA ARG A 2 -2.59 -16.83 -52.44
C ARG A 2 -3.64 -16.64 -51.36
N HIS A 3 -3.34 -15.79 -50.39
CA HIS A 3 -4.30 -15.29 -49.40
C HIS A 3 -5.30 -14.32 -50.01
N PRO A 4 -6.59 -14.37 -49.62
CA PRO A 4 -7.56 -13.31 -49.93
C PRO A 4 -7.88 -12.50 -48.71
N PHE A 5 -7.30 -11.30 -48.58
CA PHE A 5 -7.77 -10.22 -47.69
C PHE A 5 -7.81 -8.91 -48.52
N HIS A 6 -8.84 -8.80 -49.31
CA HIS A 6 -9.31 -7.50 -49.85
C HIS A 6 -10.83 -7.61 -49.91
N ASP A 7 -11.51 -7.01 -48.92
CA ASP A 7 -12.80 -6.31 -49.07
C ASP A 7 -13.46 -6.12 -47.68
N LEU A 8 -13.07 -5.04 -47.02
CA LEU A 8 -13.84 -4.46 -45.92
C LEU A 8 -13.94 -2.93 -46.08
N ARG A 9 -14.43 -2.51 -47.25
CA ARG A 9 -14.94 -1.16 -47.47
C ARG A 9 -16.37 -1.27 -47.91
N ARG A 10 -17.33 -1.36 -46.97
CA ARG A 10 -18.75 -0.99 -47.13
C ARG A 10 -19.50 -1.30 -45.81
N PHE A 11 -19.22 -0.50 -44.77
CA PHE A 11 -20.24 -0.27 -43.74
C PHE A 11 -20.64 1.21 -43.87
N ALA A 12 -21.85 1.43 -44.39
CA ALA A 12 -22.48 2.74 -44.39
C ALA A 12 -22.64 3.23 -42.94
N PRO A 13 -22.46 4.53 -42.63
CA PRO A 13 -22.62 5.07 -41.30
C PRO A 13 -24.09 4.89 -40.89
N VAL A 14 -24.33 4.00 -39.92
CA VAL A 14 -25.61 3.92 -39.25
C VAL A 14 -25.91 5.29 -38.66
N ARG A 15 -27.01 5.88 -39.10
CA ARG A 15 -27.38 7.27 -38.81
C ARG A 15 -27.44 7.46 -37.31
N PRO A 16 -26.77 8.47 -36.73
CA PRO A 16 -26.77 8.72 -35.28
C PRO A 16 -28.17 8.90 -34.67
N ALA A 17 -29.15 9.26 -35.52
CA ALA A 17 -30.57 9.33 -35.13
C ALA A 17 -31.15 7.96 -34.67
N LEU A 18 -30.72 6.84 -35.28
CA LEU A 18 -31.24 5.51 -34.92
C LEU A 18 -30.70 5.05 -33.52
N PHE A 19 -29.45 5.43 -33.21
CA PHE A 19 -28.86 5.15 -31.89
C PHE A 19 -29.55 5.95 -30.77
N LEU A 20 -29.90 7.20 -31.04
CA LEU A 20 -30.65 8.07 -30.11
C LEU A 20 -32.09 7.56 -29.90
N VAL A 21 -32.76 7.06 -30.93
CA VAL A 21 -34.11 6.49 -30.81
C VAL A 21 -34.09 5.17 -30.04
N ILE A 22 -33.08 4.33 -30.25
CA ILE A 22 -32.92 3.06 -29.51
C ILE A 22 -32.56 3.34 -28.06
N ALA A 23 -31.67 4.28 -27.77
CA ALA A 23 -31.32 4.66 -26.39
C ALA A 23 -32.51 5.29 -25.65
N ALA A 24 -33.28 6.15 -26.29
CA ALA A 24 -34.51 6.72 -25.73
C ALA A 24 -35.59 5.67 -25.51
N GLY A 25 -35.75 4.72 -26.44
CA GLY A 25 -36.68 3.58 -26.31
C GLY A 25 -36.32 2.63 -25.17
N LEU A 26 -35.02 2.36 -24.95
CA LEU A 26 -34.52 1.55 -23.84
C LEU A 26 -34.74 2.24 -22.48
N ILE A 27 -34.54 3.57 -22.39
CA ILE A 27 -34.80 4.35 -21.17
C ILE A 27 -36.29 4.37 -20.85
N LEU A 28 -37.17 4.49 -21.85
CA LEU A 28 -38.62 4.43 -21.68
C LEU A 28 -39.13 3.01 -21.32
N ALA A 29 -38.50 1.95 -21.83
CA ALA A 29 -38.86 0.56 -21.52
C ALA A 29 -38.43 0.10 -20.12
N LEU A 30 -37.46 0.79 -19.49
CA LEU A 30 -37.00 0.51 -18.12
C LEU A 30 -37.75 1.30 -17.05
N ALA A 31 -38.62 2.23 -17.43
CA ALA A 31 -39.45 2.97 -16.51
C ALA A 31 -40.71 2.13 -16.16
N GLN A 32 -40.65 1.34 -15.09
CA GLN A 32 -41.84 0.75 -14.51
C GLN A 32 -42.76 1.83 -13.94
N PRO A 33 -44.06 1.84 -14.22
CA PRO A 33 -44.97 2.79 -13.64
C PRO A 33 -45.21 2.48 -12.15
N ALA A 34 -44.53 3.22 -11.28
CA ALA A 34 -44.87 3.24 -9.87
C ALA A 34 -46.24 3.96 -9.71
N GLN A 35 -47.26 3.22 -9.37
CA GLN A 35 -48.52 3.81 -8.93
C GLN A 35 -48.29 4.39 -7.52
N ALA A 36 -48.02 5.68 -7.44
CA ALA A 36 -47.96 6.45 -6.20
C ALA A 36 -49.01 7.56 -6.25
N TYR A 37 -49.78 7.67 -5.19
CA TYR A 37 -50.74 8.72 -4.92
C TYR A 37 -50.07 10.09 -4.92
N ILE A 38 -50.45 10.96 -5.83
CA ILE A 38 -49.81 12.25 -6.09
C ILE A 38 -50.50 13.35 -5.27
N GLY A 39 -49.90 13.77 -4.14
CA GLY A 39 -50.24 15.03 -3.47
C GLY A 39 -49.57 16.24 -4.13
N PRO A 40 -50.02 17.49 -3.87
CA PRO A 40 -49.58 18.71 -4.58
C PRO A 40 -48.10 19.01 -4.53
N GLY A 41 -47.31 18.43 -3.60
CA GLY A 41 -45.85 18.56 -3.51
C GLY A 41 -45.06 17.69 -4.50
N ALA A 42 -45.67 16.65 -5.08
CA ALA A 42 -44.99 15.72 -5.99
C ALA A 42 -44.78 16.31 -7.38
N GLY A 43 -45.57 17.30 -7.79
CA GLY A 43 -45.40 18.02 -9.06
C GLY A 43 -44.09 18.82 -9.12
N PHE A 44 -43.67 19.42 -8.01
CA PHE A 44 -42.38 20.13 -7.91
C PHE A 44 -41.20 19.19 -7.90
N ALA A 45 -41.30 18.03 -7.26
CA ALA A 45 -40.25 17.02 -7.26
C ALA A 45 -40.07 16.38 -8.65
N LEU A 46 -41.17 16.11 -9.37
CA LEU A 46 -41.13 15.61 -10.76
C LEU A 46 -40.56 16.65 -11.74
N ALA A 47 -40.94 17.91 -11.60
CA ALA A 47 -40.44 19.00 -12.44
C ALA A 47 -38.94 19.24 -12.21
N SER A 48 -38.46 19.19 -10.96
CA SER A 48 -37.04 19.32 -10.64
C SER A 48 -36.21 18.09 -11.13
N SER A 49 -36.76 16.88 -11.01
CA SER A 49 -36.13 15.64 -11.52
C SER A 49 -36.04 15.65 -13.06
N LEU A 50 -37.14 16.09 -13.72
CA LEU A 50 -37.12 16.22 -15.19
C LEU A 50 -36.12 17.28 -15.65
N PHE A 51 -36.04 18.41 -14.95
CA PHE A 51 -35.04 19.46 -15.24
C PHE A 51 -33.60 18.94 -15.08
N VAL A 52 -33.33 18.19 -14.00
CA VAL A 52 -32.00 17.57 -13.80
C VAL A 52 -31.69 16.56 -14.90
N ILE A 53 -32.66 15.75 -15.30
CA ILE A 53 -32.46 14.77 -16.40
C ILE A 53 -32.21 15.51 -17.71
N VAL A 54 -33.02 16.50 -18.07
CA VAL A 54 -32.85 17.29 -19.29
C VAL A 54 -31.52 18.03 -19.28
N TRP A 55 -31.13 18.61 -18.14
CA TRP A 55 -29.86 19.31 -17.98
C TRP A 55 -28.65 18.37 -18.08
N THR A 56 -28.72 17.20 -17.48
CA THR A 56 -27.67 16.18 -17.60
C THR A 56 -27.57 15.63 -19.01
N MET A 57 -28.68 15.42 -19.70
CA MET A 57 -28.70 15.05 -21.12
C MET A 57 -28.10 16.16 -22.02
N PHE A 58 -28.46 17.42 -21.73
CA PHE A 58 -27.87 18.57 -22.44
C PHE A 58 -26.36 18.68 -22.22
N LEU A 59 -25.88 18.52 -20.97
CA LEU A 59 -24.45 18.51 -20.68
C LEU A 59 -23.72 17.32 -21.32
N ALA A 60 -24.35 16.14 -21.35
CA ALA A 60 -23.84 14.98 -22.05
C ALA A 60 -23.75 15.20 -23.58
N PHE A 61 -24.80 15.78 -24.16
CA PHE A 61 -24.81 16.16 -25.56
C PHE A 61 -23.73 17.22 -25.89
N LEU A 62 -23.60 18.24 -25.06
CA LEU A 62 -22.55 19.26 -25.18
C LEU A 62 -21.13 18.64 -25.06
N ALA A 63 -20.96 17.68 -24.14
CA ALA A 63 -19.71 16.95 -23.96
C ALA A 63 -19.35 16.12 -25.21
N ILE A 64 -20.36 15.46 -25.83
CA ILE A 64 -20.20 14.70 -27.08
C ILE A 64 -19.88 15.68 -28.26
N LEU A 65 -20.58 16.78 -28.33
CA LEU A 65 -20.37 17.80 -29.39
C LEU A 65 -18.97 18.44 -29.29
N LEU A 66 -18.50 18.68 -28.07
CA LEU A 66 -17.18 19.24 -27.82
C LEU A 66 -16.05 18.16 -27.83
N TRP A 67 -16.41 16.89 -27.92
CA TRP A 67 -15.43 15.80 -27.90
C TRP A 67 -14.41 15.85 -29.02
N PRO A 68 -14.77 16.10 -30.32
CA PRO A 68 -13.79 16.20 -31.38
C PRO A 68 -12.87 17.42 -31.24
N ILE A 69 -13.38 18.55 -30.73
CA ILE A 69 -12.56 19.74 -30.45
C ILE A 69 -11.57 19.45 -29.31
N ARG A 70 -12.06 18.83 -28.24
CA ARG A 70 -11.20 18.39 -27.12
C ARG A 70 -10.17 17.36 -27.57
N TRP A 71 -10.57 16.44 -28.44
CA TRP A 71 -9.68 15.44 -29.03
C TRP A 71 -8.59 16.09 -29.89
N LEU A 72 -8.97 17.05 -30.75
CA LEU A 72 -8.05 17.80 -31.61
C LEU A 72 -7.04 18.61 -30.76
N ILE A 73 -7.53 19.35 -29.76
CA ILE A 73 -6.68 20.13 -28.85
C ILE A 73 -5.72 19.16 -28.08
N ARG A 74 -6.23 18.04 -27.65
CA ARG A 74 -5.41 17.01 -26.96
C ARG A 74 -4.37 16.40 -27.90
N SER A 75 -4.72 16.14 -29.15
CA SER A 75 -3.82 15.61 -30.19
C SER A 75 -2.70 16.59 -30.51
N ILE A 76 -3.03 17.89 -30.71
CA ILE A 76 -2.04 18.93 -30.95
C ILE A 76 -1.12 19.15 -29.77
N ARG A 77 -1.67 19.22 -28.54
CA ARG A 77 -0.87 19.31 -27.31
C ARG A 77 0.01 18.06 -27.13
N GLY A 78 -0.51 16.87 -27.40
CA GLY A 78 0.24 15.62 -27.32
C GLY A 78 1.40 15.59 -28.33
N ARG A 79 1.24 16.06 -29.56
CA ARG A 79 2.33 16.16 -30.56
C ARG A 79 3.42 17.12 -30.10
N ARG A 80 3.04 18.27 -29.55
CA ARG A 80 3.99 19.27 -29.02
C ARG A 80 4.71 18.76 -27.76
N ALA A 81 4.05 17.95 -26.94
CA ALA A 81 4.60 17.41 -25.71
C ALA A 81 5.87 16.56 -25.95
N PHE A 82 5.92 15.82 -27.06
CA PHE A 82 7.07 14.97 -27.41
C PHE A 82 8.12 15.65 -28.28
N SER A 83 7.94 16.94 -28.66
CA SER A 83 8.89 17.64 -29.55
C SER A 83 10.28 17.87 -28.92
N ARG A 84 10.36 17.88 -27.60
CA ARG A 84 11.60 18.03 -26.83
C ARG A 84 11.96 16.78 -26.03
N ALA A 85 11.14 15.74 -26.13
CA ALA A 85 11.34 14.52 -25.38
C ALA A 85 12.54 13.75 -25.93
N LYS A 86 13.42 13.33 -25.02
CA LYS A 86 14.56 12.47 -25.29
C LYS A 86 14.13 11.01 -25.48
N VAL A 87 13.02 10.62 -24.84
CA VAL A 87 12.37 9.31 -24.97
C VAL A 87 10.89 9.48 -25.24
N ARG A 88 10.27 8.57 -25.97
CA ARG A 88 8.81 8.57 -26.19
C ARG A 88 8.06 7.77 -25.14
N ARG A 89 8.73 6.80 -24.52
CA ARG A 89 8.17 5.96 -23.48
C ARG A 89 9.18 5.74 -22.36
N LEU A 90 8.74 5.95 -21.12
CA LEU A 90 9.48 5.60 -19.93
C LEU A 90 8.68 4.58 -19.13
N VAL A 91 9.30 3.43 -18.83
CA VAL A 91 8.75 2.40 -17.94
C VAL A 91 9.61 2.33 -16.71
N ILE A 92 9.00 2.49 -15.54
CA ILE A 92 9.64 2.34 -14.23
C ILE A 92 8.98 1.17 -13.53
N LEU A 93 9.75 0.10 -13.32
CA LEU A 93 9.35 -1.08 -12.55
C LEU A 93 10.01 -1.00 -11.18
N GLY A 94 9.20 -0.76 -10.15
CA GLY A 94 9.64 -0.76 -8.76
C GLY A 94 9.53 -2.18 -8.18
N LEU A 95 10.62 -2.66 -7.59
CA LEU A 95 10.69 -3.91 -6.83
C LEU A 95 11.05 -3.52 -5.39
N ASP A 96 10.01 -3.28 -4.56
CA ASP A 96 10.14 -2.73 -3.21
C ASP A 96 11.11 -3.57 -2.37
N GLY A 97 12.08 -2.93 -1.74
CA GLY A 97 13.02 -3.62 -0.86
C GLY A 97 14.03 -4.57 -1.52
N MET A 98 14.22 -4.54 -2.85
CA MET A 98 15.22 -5.42 -3.48
C MET A 98 16.63 -5.09 -2.99
N GLU A 99 17.25 -6.05 -2.29
CA GLU A 99 18.57 -5.89 -1.68
C GLU A 99 19.69 -6.06 -2.72
N PRO A 100 20.58 -5.05 -2.89
CA PRO A 100 21.65 -5.09 -3.87
C PRO A 100 22.58 -6.29 -3.73
N SER A 101 22.98 -6.66 -2.52
CA SER A 101 23.94 -7.75 -2.29
C SER A 101 23.36 -9.11 -2.68
N LEU A 102 22.06 -9.34 -2.47
CA LEU A 102 21.37 -10.55 -2.93
C LEU A 102 21.22 -10.54 -4.45
N ALA A 103 20.85 -9.42 -5.06
CA ALA A 103 20.78 -9.28 -6.51
C ALA A 103 22.15 -9.53 -7.17
N GLU A 104 23.21 -8.90 -6.66
CA GLU A 104 24.59 -9.09 -7.12
C GLU A 104 25.02 -10.58 -7.02
N LYS A 105 24.72 -11.24 -5.88
CA LYS A 105 24.98 -12.66 -5.67
C LYS A 105 24.25 -13.53 -6.69
N PHE A 106 22.95 -13.38 -6.84
CA PHE A 106 22.16 -14.23 -7.74
C PHE A 106 22.44 -13.96 -9.22
N ILE A 107 22.84 -12.74 -9.58
CA ILE A 107 23.36 -12.42 -10.92
C ILE A 107 24.68 -13.17 -11.15
N ALA A 108 25.62 -13.11 -10.22
CA ALA A 108 26.92 -13.82 -10.33
C ALA A 108 26.73 -15.34 -10.39
N GLU A 109 25.72 -15.90 -9.73
CA GLU A 109 25.35 -17.31 -9.81
C GLU A 109 24.58 -17.68 -11.10
N GLY A 110 24.30 -16.71 -11.98
CA GLY A 110 23.56 -16.93 -13.24
C GLY A 110 22.06 -17.16 -13.07
N LYS A 111 21.51 -16.91 -11.88
CA LYS A 111 20.10 -17.10 -11.55
C LYS A 111 19.20 -15.94 -12.01
N MET A 112 19.80 -14.77 -12.29
CA MET A 112 19.09 -13.55 -12.71
C MET A 112 19.62 -13.01 -14.07
N PRO A 113 19.47 -13.77 -15.16
CA PRO A 113 20.06 -13.42 -16.46
C PRO A 113 19.43 -12.18 -17.12
N ASN A 114 18.17 -11.86 -16.82
CA ASN A 114 17.49 -10.73 -17.44
C ASN A 114 17.94 -9.40 -16.81
N LEU A 115 18.10 -9.35 -15.49
CA LEU A 115 18.68 -8.18 -14.80
C LEU A 115 20.14 -7.98 -15.16
N ASP A 116 20.92 -9.06 -15.26
CA ASP A 116 22.31 -9.00 -15.76
C ASP A 116 22.35 -8.39 -17.17
N ARG A 117 21.49 -8.89 -18.07
CA ARG A 117 21.35 -8.33 -19.43
C ARG A 117 20.97 -6.85 -19.40
N LEU A 118 19.97 -6.46 -18.60
CA LEU A 118 19.53 -5.07 -18.50
C LEU A 118 20.65 -4.16 -17.99
N GLY A 119 21.40 -4.59 -16.98
CA GLY A 119 22.55 -3.87 -16.45
C GLY A 119 23.68 -3.70 -17.46
N LYS A 120 23.94 -4.73 -18.29
CA LYS A 120 24.93 -4.69 -19.37
C LYS A 120 24.50 -3.84 -20.56
N MET A 121 23.19 -3.74 -20.83
CA MET A 121 22.67 -2.85 -21.88
C MET A 121 22.89 -1.37 -21.56
N GLY A 122 22.63 -0.97 -20.34
CA GLY A 122 22.77 0.41 -19.91
C GLY A 122 23.63 0.54 -18.67
N CYS A 123 23.05 0.32 -17.49
CA CYS A 123 23.82 0.32 -16.24
C CYS A 123 23.10 -0.42 -15.11
N TYR A 124 23.90 -0.84 -14.13
CA TYR A 124 23.50 -1.15 -12.77
C TYR A 124 24.18 -0.17 -11.80
N LYS A 125 23.44 0.38 -10.86
CA LYS A 125 23.96 1.25 -9.78
C LYS A 125 23.19 1.01 -8.48
N LYS A 126 23.85 1.23 -7.35
CA LYS A 126 23.17 1.36 -6.05
C LYS A 126 22.44 2.69 -6.02
N LEU A 127 21.19 2.67 -5.60
CA LEU A 127 20.31 3.85 -5.56
C LEU A 127 20.20 4.35 -4.12
N GLY A 128 20.70 5.56 -3.85
CA GLY A 128 20.61 6.16 -2.52
C GLY A 128 19.15 6.35 -2.10
N THR A 129 18.81 5.83 -0.93
CA THR A 129 17.47 5.95 -0.33
C THR A 129 17.30 7.24 0.46
N VAL A 130 16.27 7.33 1.28
CA VAL A 130 15.90 8.51 2.09
C VAL A 130 16.08 8.23 3.58
N THR A 131 15.98 9.27 4.40
CA THR A 131 16.04 9.17 5.87
C THR A 131 14.63 9.45 6.44
N PRO A 132 14.01 8.52 7.17
CA PRO A 132 14.38 7.10 7.30
C PRO A 132 14.05 6.29 6.04
N PRO A 133 14.68 5.12 5.80
CA PRO A 133 14.45 4.28 4.62
C PRO A 133 13.19 3.41 4.81
N LEU A 134 12.05 4.05 4.94
CA LEU A 134 10.73 3.43 5.07
C LEU A 134 9.95 3.65 3.77
N SER A 135 9.29 2.61 3.25
CA SER A 135 8.56 2.68 1.96
C SER A 135 7.64 3.90 1.84
N PRO A 136 6.82 4.31 2.87
CA PRO A 136 6.00 5.51 2.72
C PRO A 136 6.81 6.80 2.56
N VAL A 137 7.99 6.89 3.17
CA VAL A 137 8.88 8.04 3.07
C VAL A 137 9.61 8.03 1.72
N ALA A 138 10.16 6.87 1.36
CA ALA A 138 10.93 6.65 0.15
C ALA A 138 10.08 6.89 -1.10
N TRP A 139 8.94 6.24 -1.22
CA TRP A 139 8.03 6.45 -2.36
C TRP A 139 7.44 7.86 -2.39
N SER A 140 7.23 8.52 -1.24
CA SER A 140 6.84 9.94 -1.23
C SER A 140 7.94 10.83 -1.81
N SER A 141 9.20 10.55 -1.51
CA SER A 141 10.34 11.28 -2.09
C SER A 141 10.51 10.98 -3.58
N PHE A 142 10.34 9.73 -4.01
CA PHE A 142 10.33 9.32 -5.43
C PHE A 142 9.30 10.12 -6.22
N LEU A 143 8.05 10.09 -5.78
CA LEU A 143 6.95 10.67 -6.55
C LEU A 143 6.93 12.20 -6.57
N THR A 144 7.51 12.87 -5.53
CA THR A 144 7.52 14.34 -5.45
C THR A 144 8.87 14.97 -5.83
N GLY A 145 9.95 14.19 -5.86
CA GLY A 145 11.31 14.68 -6.09
C GLY A 145 11.83 15.58 -4.95
N VAL A 146 11.28 15.47 -3.71
CA VAL A 146 11.66 16.31 -2.58
C VAL A 146 11.96 15.48 -1.33
N ASN A 147 12.69 16.08 -0.38
CA ASN A 147 12.97 15.46 0.91
C ASN A 147 11.74 15.46 1.85
N PRO A 148 11.74 14.64 2.93
CA PRO A 148 10.61 14.52 3.85
C PRO A 148 10.12 15.83 4.46
N GLY A 149 10.99 16.79 4.71
CA GLY A 149 10.62 18.11 5.23
C GLY A 149 9.74 18.94 4.27
N LYS A 150 9.62 18.54 3.02
CA LYS A 150 8.73 19.15 2.03
C LYS A 150 7.48 18.31 1.71
N HIS A 151 7.56 16.97 1.80
CA HIS A 151 6.38 16.13 1.54
C HIS A 151 5.64 15.69 2.81
N ASN A 152 6.16 15.94 4.01
CA ASN A 152 5.49 15.74 5.30
C ASN A 152 5.21 14.27 5.67
N ILE A 153 5.93 13.31 5.13
CA ILE A 153 5.85 11.89 5.52
C ILE A 153 7.20 11.49 6.09
N TYR A 154 7.23 11.03 7.35
CA TYR A 154 8.45 10.68 8.08
C TYR A 154 8.46 9.24 8.58
N ASP A 155 7.28 8.61 8.64
CA ASP A 155 7.05 7.27 9.15
C ASP A 155 5.67 6.79 8.66
N PHE A 156 5.28 5.55 8.94
CA PHE A 156 3.90 5.08 8.83
C PHE A 156 2.96 5.81 9.80
N LEU A 157 3.49 6.14 10.99
CA LEU A 157 2.76 6.77 12.07
C LEU A 157 3.30 8.17 12.38
N ASN A 158 2.41 9.04 12.78
CA ASN A 158 2.71 10.34 13.38
C ASN A 158 2.23 10.36 14.83
N SER A 159 2.91 11.11 15.70
CA SER A 159 2.42 11.39 17.04
C SER A 159 1.45 12.57 17.03
N ASP A 160 0.24 12.38 17.55
CA ASP A 160 -0.62 13.53 17.88
C ASP A 160 -0.09 14.21 19.15
N ARG A 161 0.46 15.37 18.99
CA ARG A 161 1.10 16.17 20.06
C ARG A 161 0.14 16.60 21.19
N ARG A 162 -1.17 16.47 20.96
CA ARG A 162 -2.19 16.79 21.97
C ARG A 162 -2.53 15.58 22.83
N THR A 163 -2.59 14.42 22.23
CA THR A 163 -3.03 13.17 22.87
C THR A 163 -1.90 12.19 23.09
N TYR A 164 -0.76 12.37 22.42
CA TYR A 164 0.39 11.45 22.31
C TYR A 164 0.02 10.11 21.64
N LEU A 165 -1.16 10.01 21.04
CA LEU A 165 -1.58 8.81 20.32
C LEU A 165 -0.99 8.75 18.93
N PRO A 166 -0.74 7.54 18.40
CA PRO A 166 -0.32 7.36 17.02
C PRO A 166 -1.48 7.63 16.06
N ASN A 167 -1.18 8.32 14.97
CA ASN A 167 -2.07 8.54 13.84
C ASN A 167 -1.36 8.13 12.55
N LEU A 168 -2.11 7.70 11.51
CA LEU A 168 -1.53 7.46 10.19
C LEU A 168 -0.92 8.73 9.63
N SER A 169 0.31 8.64 9.12
CA SER A 169 1.03 9.78 8.54
C SER A 169 0.53 10.17 7.15
N SER A 170 -0.05 9.21 6.42
CA SER A 170 -0.37 9.33 5.00
C SER A 170 -1.75 9.93 4.72
N VAL A 171 -2.75 9.64 5.54
CA VAL A 171 -4.14 9.95 5.26
C VAL A 171 -4.93 10.23 6.53
N SER A 172 -5.94 11.11 6.41
CA SER A 172 -6.99 11.28 7.42
C SER A 172 -8.37 11.18 6.77
N ILE A 173 -9.29 10.51 7.47
CA ILE A 173 -10.69 10.35 7.03
C ILE A 173 -11.58 11.12 8.00
N HIS A 174 -12.40 12.02 7.46
CA HIS A 174 -13.35 12.79 8.22
C HIS A 174 -14.78 12.40 7.82
N PRO A 175 -15.68 12.15 8.78
CA PRO A 175 -17.06 11.80 8.49
C PRO A 175 -17.78 12.93 7.76
N PRO A 176 -18.92 12.64 7.10
CA PRO A 176 -19.76 13.66 6.48
C PRO A 176 -20.19 14.73 7.49
N THR A 177 -20.07 16.00 7.12
CA THR A 177 -20.43 17.14 7.98
C THR A 177 -21.90 17.53 7.88
N LYS A 178 -22.57 17.13 6.78
CA LYS A 178 -23.99 17.42 6.55
C LYS A 178 -24.77 16.11 6.46
N THR A 179 -25.76 15.97 7.34
CA THR A 179 -26.62 14.79 7.38
C THR A 179 -28.09 15.21 7.51
N ILE A 180 -29.01 14.35 7.05
CA ILE A 180 -30.43 14.45 7.28
C ILE A 180 -30.90 13.24 8.08
N LYS A 181 -31.68 13.48 9.15
CA LYS A 181 -32.28 12.42 9.97
C LYS A 181 -33.70 12.14 9.52
N LEU A 182 -34.03 10.89 9.26
CA LEU A 182 -35.38 10.40 8.96
C LEU A 182 -35.72 9.24 9.91
N GLY A 183 -36.38 9.55 11.03
CA GLY A 183 -36.58 8.58 12.11
C GLY A 183 -35.27 8.07 12.69
N LYS A 184 -35.06 6.75 12.65
CA LYS A 184 -33.81 6.08 13.12
C LYS A 184 -32.68 6.06 12.09
N TYR A 185 -32.88 6.67 10.93
CA TYR A 185 -31.88 6.68 9.87
C TYR A 185 -31.24 8.06 9.70
N THR A 186 -29.93 8.08 9.51
CA THR A 186 -29.14 9.28 9.21
C THR A 186 -28.51 9.12 7.85
N PHE A 187 -28.85 9.98 6.90
CA PHE A 187 -28.30 9.94 5.56
C PHE A 187 -27.30 11.08 5.36
N PRO A 188 -26.08 10.79 4.86
CA PRO A 188 -25.12 11.83 4.53
C PRO A 188 -25.56 12.61 3.29
N LEU A 189 -25.54 13.94 3.37
CA LEU A 189 -25.78 14.84 2.24
C LEU A 189 -24.50 15.22 1.48
N ASN A 190 -23.35 14.95 2.08
CA ASN A 190 -22.04 15.08 1.44
C ASN A 190 -21.20 13.82 1.69
N LYS A 191 -20.22 13.58 0.81
CA LYS A 191 -19.30 12.46 0.97
C LYS A 191 -18.39 12.67 2.18
N PRO A 192 -17.88 11.58 2.81
CA PRO A 192 -16.75 11.67 3.73
C PRO A 192 -15.57 12.37 3.05
N GLU A 193 -14.83 13.16 3.79
CA GLU A 193 -13.62 13.80 3.28
C GLU A 193 -12.41 12.92 3.58
N ILE A 194 -11.75 12.46 2.53
CA ILE A 194 -10.50 11.71 2.62
C ILE A 194 -9.38 12.66 2.23
N ARG A 195 -8.48 12.99 3.16
CA ARG A 195 -7.37 13.93 2.94
C ARG A 195 -6.07 13.17 2.87
N LEU A 196 -5.38 13.28 1.73
CA LEU A 196 -4.00 12.89 1.61
C LEU A 196 -3.13 13.87 2.41
N LEU A 197 -2.36 13.37 3.37
CA LEU A 197 -1.51 14.19 4.22
C LEU A 197 -0.14 14.47 3.59
N ARG A 198 0.31 13.60 2.68
CA ARG A 198 1.49 13.86 1.85
C ARG A 198 1.32 15.19 1.10
N LYS A 199 2.32 16.02 1.18
CA LYS A 199 2.40 17.29 0.46
C LYS A 199 3.25 17.13 -0.81
N GLY A 200 3.22 18.15 -1.66
CA GLY A 200 3.92 18.13 -2.93
C GLY A 200 3.09 17.46 -4.05
N LYS A 201 3.41 17.82 -5.26
CA LYS A 201 2.75 17.36 -6.47
C LYS A 201 3.55 16.21 -7.09
N PRO A 202 2.94 15.06 -7.40
CA PRO A 202 3.64 13.98 -8.10
C PRO A 202 4.16 14.43 -9.46
N PHE A 203 5.36 13.99 -9.84
CA PHE A 203 5.98 14.37 -11.11
C PHE A 203 5.14 13.98 -12.33
N TRP A 204 4.40 12.88 -12.26
CA TRP A 204 3.48 12.47 -13.32
C TRP A 204 2.29 13.42 -13.53
N ASN A 205 1.87 14.14 -12.49
CA ASN A 205 0.87 15.19 -12.65
C ASN A 205 1.45 16.37 -13.45
N THR A 206 2.72 16.72 -13.21
CA THR A 206 3.43 17.72 -14.02
C THR A 206 3.58 17.25 -15.47
N LEU A 207 3.94 16.00 -15.71
CA LEU A 207 3.95 15.39 -17.05
C LEU A 207 2.56 15.50 -17.71
N GLY A 208 1.50 15.18 -16.96
CA GLY A 208 0.12 15.25 -17.45
C GLY A 208 -0.30 16.66 -17.87
N GLU A 209 0.12 17.71 -17.18
CA GLU A 209 -0.12 19.11 -17.56
C GLU A 209 0.55 19.46 -18.88
N HIS A 210 1.70 18.88 -19.19
CA HIS A 210 2.40 19.03 -20.46
C HIS A 210 1.90 18.07 -21.54
N GLY A 211 0.86 17.29 -21.27
CA GLY A 211 0.21 16.45 -22.28
C GLY A 211 0.72 15.02 -22.36
N ILE A 212 1.65 14.61 -21.51
CA ILE A 212 2.16 13.23 -21.41
C ILE A 212 1.11 12.36 -20.70
N PHE A 213 0.80 11.21 -21.28
CA PHE A 213 -0.08 10.22 -20.64
C PHE A 213 0.68 9.40 -19.61
N THR A 214 0.05 9.09 -18.48
CA THR A 214 0.70 8.37 -17.37
C THR A 214 -0.18 7.23 -16.87
N SER A 215 0.41 6.05 -16.72
CA SER A 215 -0.18 4.90 -15.99
C SER A 215 0.61 4.68 -14.71
N VAL A 216 -0.07 4.85 -13.58
CA VAL A 216 0.52 4.74 -12.24
C VAL A 216 -0.17 3.59 -11.51
N ILE A 217 0.52 2.46 -11.41
CA ILE A 217 -0.03 1.22 -10.94
C ILE A 217 0.64 0.82 -9.62
N ARG A 218 -0.14 0.76 -8.56
CA ARG A 218 0.29 0.27 -7.25
C ARG A 218 1.50 1.00 -6.65
N VAL A 219 1.73 2.26 -7.01
CA VAL A 219 2.77 3.08 -6.35
C VAL A 219 2.30 3.44 -4.94
N PRO A 220 3.12 3.19 -3.89
CA PRO A 220 2.77 3.53 -2.51
C PRO A 220 2.44 5.01 -2.30
N ILE A 221 1.63 5.30 -1.27
CA ILE A 221 1.21 6.66 -0.87
C ILE A 221 0.47 7.43 -2.01
N THR A 222 -0.29 6.70 -2.81
CA THR A 222 -1.16 7.28 -3.85
C THR A 222 -2.65 7.23 -3.50
N TRP A 223 -3.01 6.87 -2.27
CA TRP A 223 -4.40 6.88 -1.82
C TRP A 223 -4.70 8.10 -0.92
N PRO A 224 -5.83 8.83 -1.14
CA PRO A 224 -6.77 8.68 -2.25
C PRO A 224 -6.15 9.05 -3.60
N PRO A 225 -6.60 8.42 -4.71
CA PRO A 225 -6.01 8.63 -6.04
C PRO A 225 -6.18 10.08 -6.51
N GLU A 226 -5.06 10.71 -6.85
CA GLU A 226 -5.05 12.07 -7.37
C GLU A 226 -5.40 12.08 -8.86
N LYS A 227 -6.05 13.17 -9.31
CA LYS A 227 -6.37 13.36 -10.73
C LYS A 227 -5.10 13.55 -11.54
N CYS A 228 -4.94 12.80 -12.62
CA CYS A 228 -3.83 12.94 -13.55
C CYS A 228 -4.31 12.84 -15.02
N ARG A 229 -3.41 13.05 -15.97
CA ARG A 229 -3.67 12.74 -17.38
C ARG A 229 -3.34 11.27 -17.64
N GLY A 230 -4.19 10.36 -17.23
CA GLY A 230 -3.92 8.94 -17.35
C GLY A 230 -4.76 8.13 -16.40
N VAL A 231 -4.19 7.07 -15.86
CA VAL A 231 -4.81 6.19 -14.89
C VAL A 231 -3.95 6.04 -13.64
N VAL A 232 -4.59 5.93 -12.49
CA VAL A 232 -3.96 5.61 -11.20
C VAL A 232 -4.72 4.45 -10.59
N LEU A 233 -4.02 3.41 -10.16
CA LEU A 233 -4.51 2.39 -9.24
C LEU A 233 -3.70 2.51 -7.95
N SER A 234 -4.36 2.91 -6.86
CA SER A 234 -3.71 3.15 -5.56
C SER A 234 -3.20 1.86 -4.90
N ALA A 235 -2.23 2.01 -4.01
CA ALA A 235 -1.64 0.93 -3.21
C ALA A 235 -1.58 1.31 -1.73
N MET A 236 -0.42 1.15 -1.10
CA MET A 236 -0.17 1.38 0.32
C MET A 236 -0.98 2.55 0.88
N CYS A 237 -1.62 2.32 2.02
CA CYS A 237 -2.59 3.17 2.71
C CYS A 237 -4.04 3.12 2.21
N VAL A 238 -4.37 2.31 1.18
CA VAL A 238 -5.77 1.96 0.93
C VAL A 238 -6.24 1.11 2.14
N PRO A 239 -7.28 1.53 2.86
CA PRO A 239 -7.77 0.78 4.01
C PRO A 239 -8.57 -0.46 3.59
N ASP A 240 -8.82 -1.34 4.53
CA ASP A 240 -9.85 -2.37 4.41
C ASP A 240 -11.26 -1.76 4.44
N LEU A 241 -12.30 -2.58 4.27
CA LEU A 241 -13.68 -2.09 4.29
C LEU A 241 -14.10 -1.52 5.65
N ARG A 242 -13.49 -1.96 6.74
CA ARG A 242 -13.73 -1.48 8.11
C ARG A 242 -13.05 -0.12 8.38
N GLY A 243 -12.20 0.34 7.45
CA GLY A 243 -11.43 1.59 7.58
C GLY A 243 -10.13 1.41 8.35
N THR A 244 -9.67 0.17 8.57
CA THR A 244 -8.40 -0.17 9.22
C THR A 244 -7.31 -0.43 8.18
N GLN A 245 -6.09 -0.73 8.64
CA GLN A 245 -4.97 -1.10 7.77
C GLN A 245 -4.86 -2.63 7.58
N GLY A 246 -5.96 -3.34 7.76
CA GLY A 246 -6.10 -4.78 7.61
C GLY A 246 -6.27 -5.47 8.97
N LEU A 247 -7.50 -5.92 9.27
CA LEU A 247 -7.80 -6.75 10.43
C LEU A 247 -8.37 -8.09 9.94
N PHE A 248 -7.67 -9.19 10.26
CA PHE A 248 -8.18 -10.53 10.01
C PHE A 248 -9.27 -10.91 11.01
N SER A 249 -10.09 -11.91 10.65
CA SER A 249 -11.03 -12.55 11.55
C SER A 249 -10.70 -14.03 11.67
N PHE A 250 -10.58 -14.52 12.91
CA PHE A 250 -10.29 -15.92 13.21
C PHE A 250 -11.43 -16.53 14.01
N TYR A 251 -12.12 -17.49 13.42
CA TYR A 251 -13.26 -18.19 14.03
C TYR A 251 -12.78 -19.52 14.58
N SER A 252 -12.98 -19.74 15.88
CA SER A 252 -12.52 -20.96 16.52
C SER A 252 -13.50 -21.45 17.59
N THR A 253 -13.61 -22.77 17.76
CA THR A 253 -14.32 -23.38 18.89
C THR A 253 -13.50 -23.33 20.18
N ARG A 254 -12.20 -23.01 20.12
CA ARG A 254 -11.37 -22.78 21.31
C ARG A 254 -11.84 -21.54 22.07
N PRO A 255 -11.75 -21.55 23.41
CA PRO A 255 -11.95 -20.33 24.19
C PRO A 255 -11.04 -19.19 23.70
N ALA A 256 -11.51 -17.94 23.86
CA ALA A 256 -10.71 -16.78 23.52
C ALA A 256 -9.37 -16.80 24.29
N GLY A 257 -8.29 -16.69 23.56
CA GLY A 257 -6.94 -16.49 24.09
C GLY A 257 -6.65 -15.01 24.40
N PRO A 258 -5.37 -14.65 24.63
CA PRO A 258 -4.97 -13.26 24.73
C PRO A 258 -5.31 -12.49 23.47
N GLU A 259 -5.39 -11.14 23.60
CA GLU A 259 -5.64 -10.25 22.47
C GLU A 259 -4.59 -10.46 21.37
N ARG A 260 -5.03 -10.70 20.13
CA ARG A 260 -4.16 -10.90 18.98
C ARG A 260 -3.85 -9.56 18.29
N THR A 261 -2.64 -9.43 17.80
CA THR A 261 -2.25 -8.26 17.03
C THR A 261 -2.71 -8.42 15.57
N GLY A 262 -3.30 -7.37 15.00
CA GLY A 262 -3.72 -7.37 13.59
C GLY A 262 -5.01 -8.09 13.28
N GLY A 263 -5.75 -8.59 14.27
CA GLY A 263 -7.04 -9.23 14.06
C GLY A 263 -7.75 -9.63 15.34
N GLU A 264 -8.86 -10.34 15.20
CA GLU A 264 -9.71 -10.74 16.32
C GLU A 264 -10.06 -12.23 16.25
N GLN A 265 -10.10 -12.89 17.41
CA GLN A 265 -10.63 -14.24 17.54
C GLN A 265 -12.10 -14.18 17.93
N ILE A 266 -12.95 -14.82 17.14
CA ILE A 266 -14.38 -14.99 17.36
C ILE A 266 -14.63 -16.43 17.80
N VAL A 267 -15.10 -16.60 19.04
CA VAL A 267 -15.46 -17.93 19.56
C VAL A 267 -16.79 -18.35 18.94
N VAL A 268 -16.79 -19.51 18.28
CA VAL A 268 -17.98 -20.09 17.64
C VAL A 268 -18.38 -21.40 18.31
N ARG A 269 -19.63 -21.80 18.13
CA ARG A 269 -20.13 -23.09 18.58
C ARG A 269 -20.40 -23.99 17.37
N ARG A 270 -19.98 -25.24 17.49
CA ARG A 270 -20.28 -26.29 16.53
C ARG A 270 -21.52 -27.07 17.00
N GLU A 271 -22.56 -27.09 16.19
CA GLU A 271 -23.79 -27.84 16.41
C GLU A 271 -23.82 -29.02 15.44
N GLY A 272 -23.36 -30.18 15.92
CA GLY A 272 -23.14 -31.34 15.05
C GLY A 272 -22.11 -31.03 13.96
N ASN A 273 -22.52 -31.03 12.71
CA ASN A 273 -21.66 -30.72 11.55
C ASN A 273 -21.83 -29.27 11.06
N ILE A 274 -22.47 -28.41 11.83
CA ILE A 274 -22.78 -27.02 11.41
C ILE A 274 -22.12 -26.02 12.35
N VAL A 275 -21.48 -25.03 11.77
CA VAL A 275 -21.00 -23.81 12.44
C VAL A 275 -21.70 -22.63 11.83
N ARG A 276 -22.34 -21.79 12.66
CA ARG A 276 -22.99 -20.53 12.25
C ARG A 276 -22.29 -19.35 12.88
N SER A 277 -21.99 -18.34 12.10
CA SER A 277 -21.40 -17.09 12.58
C SER A 277 -21.71 -15.91 11.64
N GLU A 278 -21.06 -14.79 11.89
CA GLU A 278 -21.25 -13.55 11.13
C GLU A 278 -19.89 -12.91 10.86
N LEU A 279 -19.67 -12.42 9.65
CA LEU A 279 -18.58 -11.48 9.36
C LEU A 279 -18.93 -10.11 9.91
N VAL A 280 -18.00 -9.50 10.64
CA VAL A 280 -18.11 -8.13 11.14
C VAL A 280 -17.59 -7.18 10.07
N GLY A 281 -18.48 -6.34 9.55
CA GLY A 281 -18.18 -5.33 8.53
C GLY A 281 -17.89 -3.95 9.15
N PRO A 282 -17.98 -2.89 8.33
CA PRO A 282 -17.81 -1.52 8.79
C PRO A 282 -18.96 -1.07 9.70
N ASP A 283 -18.71 -0.03 10.49
CA ASP A 283 -19.74 0.60 11.31
C ASP A 283 -20.90 1.11 10.48
N ASN A 284 -22.11 0.94 11.02
CA ASN A 284 -23.33 1.39 10.36
C ASN A 284 -23.54 2.90 10.55
N SER A 285 -23.06 3.70 9.62
CA SER A 285 -23.24 5.15 9.63
C SER A 285 -24.65 5.61 9.25
N VAL A 286 -25.50 4.70 8.77
CA VAL A 286 -26.88 5.01 8.30
C VAL A 286 -27.91 4.85 9.40
N LYS A 287 -27.74 3.85 10.29
CA LYS A 287 -28.68 3.57 11.38
C LYS A 287 -28.03 3.87 12.72
N GLU A 288 -28.52 4.90 13.41
CA GLU A 288 -28.00 5.34 14.70
C GLU A 288 -28.04 4.22 15.75
N GLY A 289 -26.91 4.01 16.46
CA GLY A 289 -26.80 2.99 17.52
C GLY A 289 -26.78 1.52 17.04
N ALA A 290 -26.67 1.26 15.74
CA ALA A 290 -26.71 -0.12 15.23
C ALA A 290 -25.38 -0.88 15.36
N GLY A 291 -24.26 -0.19 15.67
CA GLY A 291 -22.92 -0.80 15.70
C GLY A 291 -22.45 -1.23 14.30
N ALA A 292 -21.51 -2.16 14.25
CA ALA A 292 -20.98 -2.68 13.01
C ALA A 292 -22.04 -3.49 12.22
N MET A 293 -22.02 -3.36 10.90
CA MET A 293 -22.81 -4.19 9.99
C MET A 293 -22.30 -5.62 10.02
N LYS A 294 -23.18 -6.59 9.81
CA LYS A 294 -22.87 -8.00 9.88
C LYS A 294 -23.39 -8.74 8.66
N ALA A 295 -22.64 -9.74 8.22
CA ALA A 295 -23.03 -10.66 7.15
C ALA A 295 -22.99 -12.10 7.69
N PRO A 296 -24.14 -12.77 7.86
CA PRO A 296 -24.19 -14.13 8.38
C PRO A 296 -23.63 -15.13 7.38
N PHE A 297 -22.96 -16.15 7.91
CA PHE A 297 -22.50 -17.29 7.14
C PHE A 297 -22.69 -18.63 7.90
N THR A 298 -22.67 -19.71 7.17
CA THR A 298 -22.78 -21.07 7.71
C THR A 298 -21.71 -21.97 7.09
N VAL A 299 -21.06 -22.77 7.90
CA VAL A 299 -20.13 -23.83 7.45
C VAL A 299 -20.76 -25.18 7.78
N GLU A 300 -20.93 -26.02 6.76
CA GLU A 300 -21.45 -27.39 6.88
C GLU A 300 -20.30 -28.38 6.65
N ILE A 301 -19.78 -28.98 7.71
CA ILE A 301 -18.66 -29.93 7.71
C ILE A 301 -19.08 -31.23 7.00
N GLY A 302 -18.20 -31.78 6.17
CA GLY A 302 -18.44 -32.99 5.39
C GLY A 302 -19.40 -32.82 4.23
N LYS A 303 -19.74 -31.57 3.85
CA LYS A 303 -20.54 -31.24 2.65
C LYS A 303 -19.73 -30.46 1.63
N SER A 304 -20.14 -30.56 0.36
CA SER A 304 -19.56 -29.80 -0.76
C SER A 304 -20.62 -28.90 -1.40
N ALA A 305 -20.18 -27.77 -1.93
CA ALA A 305 -21.05 -26.88 -2.70
C ALA A 305 -21.23 -27.36 -4.14
N GLY A 306 -20.23 -28.03 -4.70
CA GLY A 306 -20.20 -28.56 -6.04
C GLY A 306 -20.17 -30.09 -6.12
N LYS A 307 -19.72 -30.63 -7.27
CA LYS A 307 -19.57 -32.07 -7.50
C LYS A 307 -18.27 -32.65 -6.95
N ALA A 308 -17.25 -31.84 -6.77
CA ALA A 308 -15.97 -32.24 -6.18
C ALA A 308 -16.12 -32.40 -4.66
N LYS A 309 -15.44 -33.41 -4.08
CA LYS A 309 -15.41 -33.60 -2.62
C LYS A 309 -14.66 -32.44 -1.96
N ALA A 310 -15.26 -31.85 -0.93
CA ALA A 310 -14.66 -30.83 -0.07
C ALA A 310 -14.76 -31.25 1.39
N ASP A 311 -13.97 -30.59 2.26
CA ASP A 311 -14.00 -30.87 3.70
C ASP A 311 -15.19 -30.20 4.38
N ALA A 312 -15.60 -29.03 3.86
CA ALA A 312 -16.80 -28.36 4.30
C ALA A 312 -17.37 -27.46 3.18
N LYS A 313 -18.63 -27.05 3.38
CA LYS A 313 -19.34 -26.10 2.50
C LYS A 313 -19.58 -24.80 3.26
N LEU A 314 -19.06 -23.69 2.76
CA LEU A 314 -19.37 -22.34 3.23
C LEU A 314 -20.59 -21.82 2.46
N THR A 315 -21.58 -21.29 3.17
CA THR A 315 -22.71 -20.55 2.60
C THR A 315 -22.71 -19.15 3.16
N ILE A 316 -22.71 -18.13 2.27
CA ILE A 316 -22.77 -16.71 2.63
C ILE A 316 -23.67 -15.99 1.62
N GLY A 317 -24.69 -15.27 2.12
CA GLY A 317 -25.75 -14.76 1.25
C GLY A 317 -26.48 -15.90 0.54
N ASP A 318 -26.59 -15.79 -0.79
CA ASP A 318 -27.22 -16.80 -1.65
C ASP A 318 -26.20 -17.77 -2.28
N ASP A 319 -24.90 -17.58 -2.05
CA ASP A 319 -23.81 -18.31 -2.67
C ASP A 319 -23.22 -19.37 -1.73
N ALA A 320 -22.69 -20.45 -2.35
CA ALA A 320 -22.02 -21.52 -1.63
C ALA A 320 -20.65 -21.84 -2.24
N TYR A 321 -19.67 -22.09 -1.38
CA TYR A 321 -18.28 -22.32 -1.75
C TYR A 321 -17.74 -23.58 -1.07
N ASP A 322 -16.86 -24.28 -1.75
CA ASP A 322 -16.12 -25.40 -1.19
C ASP A 322 -14.97 -24.88 -0.29
N LEU A 323 -14.85 -25.47 0.89
CA LEU A 323 -13.69 -25.28 1.77
C LEU A 323 -12.88 -26.57 1.81
N ARG A 324 -11.56 -26.43 1.65
CA ARG A 324 -10.58 -27.48 1.91
C ARG A 324 -9.58 -27.00 2.94
N ILE A 325 -9.13 -27.92 3.79
CA ILE A 325 -8.15 -27.59 4.81
C ILE A 325 -6.86 -27.12 4.14
N GLY A 326 -6.36 -25.96 4.58
CA GLY A 326 -5.14 -25.33 4.07
C GLY A 326 -5.25 -24.62 2.72
N GLU A 327 -6.44 -24.60 2.08
CA GLU A 327 -6.64 -23.93 0.78
C GLU A 327 -7.49 -22.64 0.95
N TYR A 328 -7.08 -21.56 0.27
CA TYR A 328 -7.91 -20.36 0.17
C TYR A 328 -9.05 -20.51 -0.81
N THR A 329 -10.21 -19.97 -0.44
CA THR A 329 -11.28 -19.76 -1.43
C THR A 329 -10.84 -18.74 -2.49
N PRO A 330 -11.48 -18.68 -3.66
CA PRO A 330 -11.45 -17.47 -4.50
C PRO A 330 -11.91 -16.24 -3.70
N TRP A 331 -11.71 -15.04 -4.27
CA TRP A 331 -12.31 -13.83 -3.71
C TRP A 331 -13.84 -13.95 -3.66
N ILE A 332 -14.40 -13.85 -2.47
CA ILE A 332 -15.84 -13.90 -2.20
C ILE A 332 -16.35 -12.50 -1.96
N THR A 333 -17.36 -12.09 -2.73
CA THR A 333 -18.05 -10.81 -2.49
C THR A 333 -19.02 -10.95 -1.34
N VAL A 334 -18.91 -10.08 -0.36
CA VAL A 334 -19.74 -10.04 0.84
C VAL A 334 -20.54 -8.75 0.88
N GLU A 335 -21.87 -8.88 0.97
CA GLU A 335 -22.80 -7.75 1.06
C GLU A 335 -23.16 -7.44 2.53
N PHE A 336 -22.90 -6.21 2.97
CA PHE A 336 -23.27 -5.68 4.27
C PHE A 336 -24.48 -4.73 4.14
N LYS A 337 -25.57 -5.01 4.87
CA LYS A 337 -26.83 -4.26 4.78
C LYS A 337 -26.90 -3.20 5.89
N ALA A 338 -26.86 -1.91 5.52
CA ALA A 338 -26.98 -0.79 6.45
C ALA A 338 -28.45 -0.48 6.84
N GLY A 339 -29.41 -1.03 6.12
CA GLY A 339 -30.84 -0.72 6.25
C GLY A 339 -31.29 0.34 5.24
N ALA A 340 -32.61 0.57 5.17
CA ALA A 340 -33.22 1.51 4.22
C ALA A 340 -32.75 1.31 2.74
N GLY A 341 -32.44 0.07 2.34
CA GLY A 341 -31.97 -0.26 1.00
C GLY A 341 -30.49 0.05 0.73
N VAL A 342 -29.76 0.61 1.69
CA VAL A 342 -28.32 0.90 1.56
C VAL A 342 -27.51 -0.37 1.81
N LYS A 343 -26.57 -0.65 0.91
CA LYS A 343 -25.69 -1.81 0.94
C LYS A 343 -24.25 -1.38 0.68
N VAL A 344 -23.31 -2.08 1.28
CA VAL A 344 -21.87 -1.91 1.06
C VAL A 344 -21.26 -3.27 0.76
N ASN A 345 -20.45 -3.35 -0.29
CA ASN A 345 -19.79 -4.60 -0.68
C ASN A 345 -18.31 -4.56 -0.30
N GLY A 346 -17.82 -5.72 0.15
CA GLY A 346 -16.42 -6.02 0.29
C GLY A 346 -16.09 -7.36 -0.33
N ILE A 347 -14.80 -7.66 -0.43
CA ILE A 347 -14.31 -8.97 -0.85
C ILE A 347 -13.34 -9.53 0.18
N CYS A 348 -13.38 -10.82 0.44
CA CYS A 348 -12.42 -11.51 1.29
C CYS A 348 -12.21 -12.96 0.82
N ARG A 349 -11.18 -13.61 1.35
CA ARG A 349 -10.92 -15.05 1.13
C ARG A 349 -10.98 -15.76 2.48
N PHE A 350 -11.46 -16.98 2.47
CA PHE A 350 -11.54 -17.86 3.62
C PHE A 350 -10.53 -18.99 3.47
N MET A 351 -9.98 -19.44 4.58
CA MET A 351 -9.17 -20.65 4.64
C MET A 351 -9.57 -21.47 5.87
N LEU A 352 -10.00 -22.71 5.63
CA LEU A 352 -10.28 -23.66 6.68
C LEU A 352 -8.95 -24.22 7.19
N ILE A 353 -8.63 -23.95 8.46
CA ILE A 353 -7.37 -24.39 9.07
C ILE A 353 -7.54 -25.82 9.62
N SER A 354 -8.61 -26.05 10.38
CA SER A 354 -8.86 -27.32 11.06
C SER A 354 -10.37 -27.57 11.23
N ILE A 355 -10.72 -28.84 11.37
CA ILE A 355 -12.06 -29.31 11.75
C ILE A 355 -12.02 -30.04 13.09
N GLU A 356 -10.96 -30.77 13.36
CA GLU A 356 -10.73 -31.56 14.56
C GLU A 356 -9.30 -31.35 15.06
N PRO A 357 -9.01 -31.31 16.40
CA PRO A 357 -10.00 -31.42 17.48
C PRO A 357 -10.88 -30.17 17.62
N GLU A 358 -10.45 -29.03 17.08
CA GLU A 358 -11.17 -27.76 17.09
C GLU A 358 -11.48 -27.30 15.67
N PHE A 359 -12.65 -26.72 15.47
CA PHE A 359 -12.95 -26.01 14.24
C PHE A 359 -12.23 -24.68 14.21
N GLU A 360 -11.46 -24.42 13.14
CA GLU A 360 -10.70 -23.20 12.95
C GLU A 360 -10.83 -22.69 11.52
N LEU A 361 -11.27 -21.45 11.38
CA LEU A 361 -11.48 -20.79 10.09
C LEU A 361 -10.84 -19.40 10.13
N TYR A 362 -9.89 -19.17 9.24
CA TYR A 362 -9.28 -17.88 9.02
C TYR A 362 -9.99 -17.13 7.89
N VAL A 363 -10.15 -15.83 8.06
CA VAL A 363 -10.67 -14.93 7.03
C VAL A 363 -9.74 -13.74 6.88
N MET A 364 -9.25 -13.54 5.66
CA MET A 364 -8.42 -12.37 5.32
C MET A 364 -9.16 -11.06 5.62
N PRO A 365 -8.45 -9.95 5.87
CA PRO A 365 -9.07 -8.63 5.97
C PRO A 365 -10.05 -8.36 4.83
N ILE A 366 -11.18 -7.73 5.13
CA ILE A 366 -12.23 -7.48 4.14
C ILE A 366 -11.82 -6.33 3.25
N ASN A 367 -11.36 -6.62 2.07
CA ASN A 367 -10.95 -5.65 1.06
C ASN A 367 -12.15 -4.87 0.50
N LEU A 368 -11.89 -3.68 -0.07
CA LEU A 368 -12.89 -2.96 -0.87
C LEU A 368 -13.19 -3.76 -2.14
N ASP A 369 -14.47 -3.90 -2.50
CA ASP A 369 -14.86 -4.51 -3.78
C ASP A 369 -14.35 -3.65 -4.95
N PRO A 370 -13.42 -4.14 -5.79
CA PRO A 370 -12.86 -3.35 -6.89
C PRO A 370 -13.88 -3.02 -7.99
N GLU A 371 -14.95 -3.78 -8.10
CA GLU A 371 -16.01 -3.51 -9.07
C GLU A 371 -16.94 -2.38 -8.59
N LYS A 372 -17.21 -2.31 -7.29
CA LYS A 372 -18.09 -1.30 -6.65
C LYS A 372 -17.43 -0.73 -5.39
N PRO A 373 -16.29 -0.07 -5.50
CA PRO A 373 -15.53 0.33 -4.33
C PRO A 373 -16.29 1.38 -3.50
N ALA A 374 -16.41 1.10 -2.21
CA ALA A 374 -17.03 2.01 -1.23
C ALA A 374 -16.24 3.31 -1.06
N MET A 375 -14.95 3.27 -1.31
CA MET A 375 -14.02 4.42 -1.32
C MET A 375 -13.24 4.45 -2.63
N PRO A 376 -12.81 5.62 -3.14
CA PRO A 376 -12.08 5.70 -4.40
C PRO A 376 -10.71 5.01 -4.28
N ILE A 377 -10.45 4.01 -5.09
CA ILE A 377 -9.16 3.29 -5.18
C ILE A 377 -8.44 3.50 -6.51
N SER A 378 -9.09 4.16 -7.46
CA SER A 378 -8.50 4.46 -8.78
C SER A 378 -8.93 5.82 -9.33
N PHE A 379 -8.12 6.36 -10.23
CA PHE A 379 -8.49 7.48 -11.09
C PHE A 379 -8.26 7.10 -12.56
N PRO A 380 -9.26 7.27 -13.46
CA PRO A 380 -10.67 7.51 -13.14
C PRO A 380 -11.28 6.40 -12.26
N THR A 381 -12.36 6.67 -11.55
CA THR A 381 -13.01 5.67 -10.67
C THR A 381 -13.39 4.39 -11.44
N ALA A 382 -13.77 4.52 -12.71
CA ALA A 382 -14.08 3.38 -13.56
C ALA A 382 -12.88 2.46 -13.89
N TYR A 383 -11.64 2.86 -13.57
CA TYR A 383 -10.47 2.05 -13.90
C TYR A 383 -10.37 0.79 -13.04
N SER A 384 -10.69 0.87 -11.74
CA SER A 384 -10.76 -0.31 -10.89
C SER A 384 -11.85 -1.30 -11.36
N THR A 385 -13.03 -0.78 -11.69
CA THR A 385 -14.13 -1.58 -12.27
C THR A 385 -13.74 -2.24 -13.58
N TYR A 386 -13.02 -1.52 -14.46
CA TYR A 386 -12.51 -2.06 -15.72
C TYR A 386 -11.58 -3.26 -15.46
N LEU A 387 -10.62 -3.12 -14.55
CA LEU A 387 -9.68 -4.19 -14.21
C LEU A 387 -10.42 -5.40 -13.60
N ALA A 388 -11.36 -5.16 -12.66
CA ALA A 388 -12.13 -6.23 -12.04
C ALA A 388 -12.98 -7.00 -13.06
N LYS A 389 -13.59 -6.32 -14.03
CA LYS A 389 -14.37 -6.98 -15.10
C LYS A 389 -13.51 -7.75 -16.09
N ARG A 390 -12.26 -7.32 -16.25
CA ARG A 390 -11.35 -7.96 -17.22
C ARG A 390 -10.61 -9.15 -16.64
N TYR A 391 -10.20 -9.06 -15.39
CA TYR A 391 -9.30 -10.03 -14.75
C TYR A 391 -9.90 -10.73 -13.52
N GLY A 392 -11.10 -10.36 -13.10
CA GLY A 392 -11.70 -10.80 -11.85
C GLY A 392 -11.40 -9.89 -10.66
N SER A 393 -11.93 -10.24 -9.49
CA SER A 393 -11.65 -9.57 -8.24
C SER A 393 -10.17 -9.68 -7.89
N TYR A 394 -9.64 -8.65 -7.23
CA TYR A 394 -8.24 -8.56 -6.85
C TYR A 394 -8.08 -7.83 -5.51
N ALA A 395 -6.97 -8.06 -4.83
CA ALA A 395 -6.63 -7.38 -3.57
C ALA A 395 -6.61 -5.87 -3.73
N THR A 396 -7.34 -5.15 -2.88
CA THR A 396 -7.42 -3.67 -2.89
C THR A 396 -6.83 -3.04 -1.65
N LEU A 397 -6.66 -3.80 -0.57
CA LEU A 397 -5.99 -3.35 0.65
C LEU A 397 -4.54 -2.92 0.33
N GLY A 398 -4.10 -1.83 0.95
CA GLY A 398 -2.78 -1.25 0.66
C GLY A 398 -1.60 -2.12 1.09
N LEU A 399 -1.77 -2.90 2.16
CA LEU A 399 -0.86 -3.93 2.65
C LEU A 399 -1.68 -5.22 2.68
N ALA A 400 -1.77 -5.90 1.54
CA ALA A 400 -2.77 -6.94 1.31
C ALA A 400 -2.36 -8.30 1.86
N GLU A 401 -1.07 -8.57 1.94
CA GLU A 401 -0.50 -9.79 2.52
C GLU A 401 -0.56 -9.71 4.05
N ASP A 402 -1.20 -10.69 4.67
CA ASP A 402 -1.48 -10.67 6.11
C ASP A 402 -0.28 -11.15 6.95
N THR A 403 0.69 -10.25 7.11
CA THR A 403 1.88 -10.49 7.93
C THR A 403 1.56 -10.73 9.40
N TRP A 404 0.45 -10.15 9.91
CA TRP A 404 0.03 -10.34 11.28
C TRP A 404 -0.50 -11.75 11.52
N ALA A 405 -1.30 -12.31 10.60
CA ALA A 405 -1.79 -13.67 10.73
C ALA A 405 -0.64 -14.69 10.82
N LEU A 406 0.45 -14.48 10.06
CA LEU A 406 1.67 -15.30 10.16
C LEU A 406 2.43 -15.04 11.46
N ASN A 407 2.61 -13.80 11.89
CA ASN A 407 3.27 -13.46 13.15
C ASN A 407 2.54 -13.99 14.41
N GLU A 408 1.22 -14.10 14.33
CA GLU A 408 0.35 -14.66 15.39
C GLU A 408 0.15 -16.17 15.24
N GLU A 409 0.88 -16.81 14.31
CA GLU A 409 0.87 -18.27 14.07
C GLU A 409 -0.54 -18.83 13.75
N LEU A 410 -1.38 -18.02 13.07
CA LEU A 410 -2.70 -18.46 12.63
C LEU A 410 -2.66 -19.10 11.25
N ILE A 411 -1.75 -18.65 10.41
CA ILE A 411 -1.43 -19.26 9.14
C ILE A 411 0.04 -19.64 9.12
N ASP A 412 0.38 -20.67 8.37
CA ASP A 412 1.75 -21.11 8.19
C ASP A 412 2.47 -20.36 7.04
N ASP A 413 3.73 -20.66 6.87
CA ASP A 413 4.58 -20.08 5.82
C ASP A 413 4.04 -20.36 4.41
N ASP A 414 3.47 -21.54 4.18
CA ASP A 414 2.90 -21.93 2.88
C ASP A 414 1.66 -21.08 2.55
N ALA A 415 0.76 -20.95 3.49
CA ALA A 415 -0.46 -20.15 3.33
C ALA A 415 -0.14 -18.66 3.11
N PHE A 416 0.85 -18.12 3.84
CA PHE A 416 1.29 -16.75 3.63
C PHE A 416 1.93 -16.55 2.26
N LEU A 417 2.79 -17.47 1.83
CA LEU A 417 3.44 -17.41 0.53
C LEU A 417 2.43 -17.52 -0.62
N GLU A 418 1.37 -18.34 -0.44
CA GLU A 418 0.25 -18.41 -1.41
C GLU A 418 -0.45 -17.06 -1.56
N GLN A 419 -0.72 -16.34 -0.45
CA GLN A 419 -1.25 -14.97 -0.52
C GLN A 419 -0.35 -14.07 -1.34
N CYS A 420 0.95 -14.01 -1.03
CA CYS A 420 1.92 -13.17 -1.71
C CYS A 420 1.95 -13.46 -3.22
N VAL A 421 2.08 -14.74 -3.59
CA VAL A 421 2.16 -15.16 -5.00
C VAL A 421 0.86 -14.86 -5.74
N SER A 422 -0.29 -15.08 -5.11
CA SER A 422 -1.61 -14.79 -5.71
C SER A 422 -1.77 -13.30 -5.97
N ILE A 423 -1.44 -12.45 -5.00
CA ILE A 423 -1.54 -10.99 -5.10
C ILE A 423 -0.56 -10.43 -6.14
N ASP A 424 0.66 -10.96 -6.19
CA ASP A 424 1.63 -10.58 -7.22
C ASP A 424 1.16 -10.97 -8.64
N ASN A 425 0.52 -12.13 -8.82
CA ASN A 425 -0.06 -12.53 -10.10
C ASN A 425 -1.16 -11.55 -10.56
N GLU A 426 -2.02 -11.11 -9.65
CA GLU A 426 -3.03 -10.07 -9.93
C GLU A 426 -2.36 -8.75 -10.36
N ARG A 427 -1.27 -8.37 -9.71
CA ARG A 427 -0.49 -7.17 -10.01
C ARG A 427 0.24 -7.25 -11.34
N GLU A 428 0.79 -8.41 -11.69
CA GLU A 428 1.37 -8.67 -13.01
C GLU A 428 0.35 -8.42 -14.13
N GLN A 429 -0.88 -8.92 -13.98
CA GLN A 429 -1.96 -8.69 -14.96
C GLN A 429 -2.28 -7.18 -15.08
N GLN A 430 -2.38 -6.46 -13.97
CA GLN A 430 -2.64 -5.01 -13.96
C GLN A 430 -1.49 -4.24 -14.60
N PHE A 431 -0.26 -4.62 -14.35
CA PHE A 431 0.95 -4.00 -14.92
C PHE A 431 1.02 -4.21 -16.43
N PHE A 432 0.84 -5.45 -16.90
CA PHE A 432 0.90 -5.74 -18.33
C PHE A 432 -0.26 -5.12 -19.11
N ASP A 433 -1.46 -5.01 -18.51
CA ASP A 433 -2.56 -4.23 -19.09
C ASP A 433 -2.16 -2.74 -19.25
N ALA A 434 -1.59 -2.15 -18.20
CA ALA A 434 -1.12 -0.76 -18.25
C ALA A 434 -0.02 -0.55 -19.30
N LEU A 435 0.92 -1.50 -19.44
CA LEU A 435 1.95 -1.47 -20.46
C LEU A 435 1.35 -1.51 -21.87
N ASP A 436 0.37 -2.37 -22.13
CA ASP A 436 -0.29 -2.47 -23.45
C ASP A 436 -1.00 -1.18 -23.83
N ASN A 437 -1.58 -0.51 -22.84
CA ASN A 437 -2.33 0.72 -23.03
C ASN A 437 -1.46 1.99 -23.02
N THR A 438 -0.19 1.89 -22.58
CA THR A 438 0.77 3.02 -22.50
C THR A 438 1.86 2.88 -23.55
N ARG A 439 1.52 3.07 -24.82
CA ARG A 439 2.49 2.98 -25.93
C ARG A 439 3.46 4.17 -25.98
N ARG A 440 3.06 5.33 -25.45
CA ARG A 440 3.85 6.56 -25.30
C ARG A 440 3.55 7.19 -23.96
N GLY A 441 4.55 7.78 -23.32
CA GLY A 441 4.41 8.41 -22.02
C GLY A 441 5.01 7.57 -20.92
N LEU A 442 4.50 7.71 -19.71
CA LEU A 442 5.03 7.08 -18.50
C LEU A 442 4.17 5.89 -18.07
N CYS A 443 4.81 4.76 -17.78
CA CYS A 443 4.20 3.66 -17.04
C CYS A 443 5.05 3.36 -15.79
N VAL A 444 4.47 3.48 -14.61
CA VAL A 444 5.11 3.13 -13.34
C VAL A 444 4.29 2.04 -12.68
N CYS A 445 4.94 0.97 -12.24
CA CYS A 445 4.33 -0.06 -11.39
C CYS A 445 5.27 -0.44 -10.27
N VAL A 446 4.73 -0.67 -9.05
CA VAL A 446 5.50 -1.13 -7.90
C VAL A 446 4.98 -2.48 -7.44
N PHE A 447 5.90 -3.43 -7.27
CA PHE A 447 5.68 -4.73 -6.64
C PHE A 447 6.21 -4.67 -5.22
N ASP A 448 5.33 -4.72 -4.23
CA ASP A 448 5.66 -4.72 -2.80
C ASP A 448 5.66 -6.12 -2.18
N GLY A 449 5.28 -7.16 -2.94
CA GLY A 449 5.45 -8.56 -2.55
C GLY A 449 6.92 -8.93 -2.30
N THR A 450 7.87 -8.26 -2.99
CA THR A 450 9.31 -8.42 -2.73
C THR A 450 9.69 -8.01 -1.31
N ASP A 451 9.18 -6.89 -0.82
CA ASP A 451 9.36 -6.43 0.55
C ASP A 451 8.71 -7.40 1.55
N ARG A 452 7.42 -7.77 1.32
CA ARG A 452 6.66 -8.65 2.22
C ARG A 452 7.31 -10.00 2.44
N ILE A 453 7.73 -10.64 1.36
CA ILE A 453 8.38 -11.95 1.45
C ILE A 453 9.72 -11.85 2.18
N GLN A 454 10.54 -10.83 1.90
CA GLN A 454 11.81 -10.63 2.60
C GLN A 454 11.61 -10.37 4.10
N HIS A 455 10.59 -9.59 4.50
CA HIS A 455 10.25 -9.40 5.91
C HIS A 455 10.02 -10.71 6.64
N MET A 456 9.27 -11.65 6.03
CA MET A 456 8.82 -12.85 6.72
C MET A 456 9.78 -14.03 6.58
N PHE A 457 10.55 -14.11 5.48
CA PHE A 457 11.40 -15.27 5.18
C PHE A 457 12.89 -15.01 5.35
N TRP A 458 13.32 -13.83 5.77
CA TRP A 458 14.75 -13.56 6.00
C TRP A 458 15.36 -14.51 7.02
N ARG A 459 14.60 -14.95 8.01
CA ARG A 459 15.02 -15.93 9.02
C ARG A 459 15.56 -17.22 8.45
N TYR A 460 15.19 -17.60 7.23
CA TYR A 460 15.68 -18.79 6.54
C TYR A 460 17.03 -18.59 5.83
N LEU A 461 17.48 -17.35 5.64
CA LEU A 461 18.79 -17.05 5.05
C LEU A 461 19.94 -17.18 6.04
N GLU A 462 19.66 -17.14 7.35
CA GLU A 462 20.68 -17.05 8.39
C GLU A 462 20.37 -18.04 9.54
N GLU A 463 21.09 -19.15 9.62
CA GLU A 463 20.91 -20.15 10.67
C GLU A 463 21.05 -19.60 12.10
N ASN A 464 21.82 -18.52 12.30
CA ASN A 464 22.01 -17.86 13.58
C ASN A 464 20.94 -16.80 13.87
N HIS A 465 19.94 -16.60 13.00
CA HIS A 465 18.84 -15.70 13.29
C HIS A 465 18.00 -16.24 14.45
N PRO A 466 17.64 -15.43 15.47
CA PRO A 466 16.84 -15.92 16.62
C PRO A 466 15.49 -16.55 16.22
N ALA A 467 14.88 -16.05 15.13
CA ALA A 467 13.63 -16.57 14.59
C ALA A 467 13.82 -17.73 13.59
N HIS A 468 15.05 -18.21 13.32
CA HIS A 468 15.24 -19.37 12.46
C HIS A 468 14.60 -20.60 13.11
N PRO A 469 13.76 -21.39 12.40
CA PRO A 469 13.04 -22.50 13.01
C PRO A 469 13.92 -23.49 13.77
N LYS A 470 15.16 -23.74 13.30
CA LYS A 470 16.16 -24.57 14.00
C LYS A 470 16.47 -24.10 15.43
N ASN A 471 16.33 -22.78 15.71
CA ASN A 471 16.61 -22.23 17.04
C ASN A 471 15.36 -22.21 17.92
N LEU A 472 14.19 -22.44 17.35
CA LEU A 472 12.89 -22.46 18.03
C LEU A 472 12.37 -23.89 18.23
N ASP A 473 12.67 -24.80 17.29
CA ASP A 473 12.25 -26.20 17.30
C ASP A 473 13.47 -27.13 17.19
N PRO A 474 13.83 -27.90 18.22
CA PRO A 474 14.93 -28.85 18.20
C PRO A 474 14.77 -29.95 17.13
N ASP A 475 13.55 -30.28 16.73
CA ASP A 475 13.25 -31.33 15.76
C ASP A 475 13.11 -30.78 14.32
N TYR A 476 13.41 -29.49 14.11
CA TYR A 476 13.34 -28.86 12.79
C TYR A 476 14.15 -29.61 11.74
N GLN A 477 13.53 -29.83 10.60
CA GLN A 477 14.18 -30.35 9.40
C GLN A 477 14.25 -29.27 8.33
N PRO A 478 15.34 -29.19 7.54
CA PRO A 478 15.43 -28.23 6.44
C PRO A 478 14.19 -28.26 5.54
N SER A 479 13.65 -27.10 5.26
CA SER A 479 12.42 -26.94 4.50
C SER A 479 12.66 -26.24 3.14
N LYS A 480 11.66 -26.31 2.25
CA LYS A 480 11.68 -25.57 0.98
C LYS A 480 11.82 -24.06 1.17
N HIS A 481 11.45 -23.52 2.34
CA HIS A 481 11.46 -22.09 2.62
C HIS A 481 12.86 -21.48 2.72
N GLU A 482 13.91 -22.30 2.86
CA GLU A 482 15.30 -21.85 2.76
C GLU A 482 15.64 -21.24 1.39
N LYS A 483 14.84 -21.57 0.35
CA LYS A 483 14.99 -21.03 -1.00
C LYS A 483 13.98 -19.96 -1.36
N THR A 484 13.03 -19.63 -0.48
CA THR A 484 11.93 -18.71 -0.80
C THR A 484 12.41 -17.35 -1.29
N ILE A 485 13.45 -16.78 -0.67
CA ILE A 485 14.01 -15.49 -1.11
C ILE A 485 14.75 -15.65 -2.45
N GLU A 486 15.48 -16.73 -2.66
CA GLU A 486 16.10 -17.02 -3.96
C GLU A 486 15.05 -17.14 -5.07
N ASP A 487 14.01 -17.93 -4.84
CA ASP A 487 12.91 -18.15 -5.78
C ASP A 487 12.16 -16.84 -6.09
N LEU A 488 11.99 -15.96 -5.08
CA LEU A 488 11.46 -14.62 -5.26
C LEU A 488 12.30 -13.79 -6.25
N TYR A 489 13.63 -13.76 -6.09
CA TYR A 489 14.52 -13.00 -6.96
C TYR A 489 14.50 -13.55 -8.38
N VAL A 490 14.50 -14.88 -8.55
CA VAL A 490 14.33 -15.54 -9.85
C VAL A 490 13.01 -15.19 -10.52
N ARG A 491 11.92 -15.15 -9.74
CA ARG A 491 10.61 -14.72 -10.22
C ARG A 491 10.61 -13.26 -10.68
N MET A 492 11.24 -12.36 -9.91
CA MET A 492 11.35 -10.95 -10.29
C MET A 492 12.22 -10.77 -11.53
N ASP A 493 13.28 -11.55 -11.67
CA ASP A 493 14.10 -11.56 -12.90
C ASP A 493 13.27 -11.97 -14.13
N LYS A 494 12.39 -12.97 -13.97
CA LYS A 494 11.48 -13.37 -15.05
C LYS A 494 10.52 -12.24 -15.41
N LEU A 495 9.92 -11.56 -14.42
CA LEU A 495 9.07 -10.38 -14.64
C LEU A 495 9.80 -9.28 -15.41
N VAL A 496 11.06 -9.01 -15.06
CA VAL A 496 11.93 -8.08 -15.81
C VAL A 496 12.13 -8.54 -17.23
N GLY A 497 12.42 -9.82 -17.45
CA GLY A 497 12.58 -10.41 -18.79
C GLY A 497 11.32 -10.28 -19.65
N ASP A 498 10.15 -10.57 -19.08
CA ASP A 498 8.86 -10.41 -19.76
C ASP A 498 8.59 -8.93 -20.09
N THR A 499 8.93 -8.03 -19.18
CA THR A 499 8.84 -6.58 -19.39
C THR A 499 9.78 -6.11 -20.50
N MET A 500 11.06 -6.55 -20.48
CA MET A 500 12.04 -6.22 -21.53
C MET A 500 11.57 -6.65 -22.92
N ARG A 501 11.09 -7.89 -23.05
CA ARG A 501 10.56 -8.40 -24.33
C ARG A 501 9.40 -7.54 -24.85
N LYS A 502 8.52 -7.11 -23.95
CA LYS A 502 7.31 -6.34 -24.29
C LYS A 502 7.62 -4.89 -24.66
N VAL A 503 8.60 -4.25 -24.04
CA VAL A 503 8.85 -2.82 -24.20
C VAL A 503 10.08 -2.47 -25.05
N LEU A 504 11.09 -3.34 -25.06
CA LEU A 504 12.31 -3.17 -25.83
C LEU A 504 12.37 -4.04 -27.11
N GLY A 505 11.51 -5.09 -27.17
CA GLY A 505 11.53 -6.07 -28.26
C GLY A 505 12.77 -6.99 -28.24
N GLU A 506 12.92 -7.81 -29.29
CA GLU A 506 14.04 -8.77 -29.39
C GLU A 506 15.38 -8.10 -29.71
N GLN A 507 15.37 -6.93 -30.35
CA GLN A 507 16.57 -6.20 -30.81
C GLN A 507 16.99 -5.05 -29.89
N ASN A 508 16.68 -5.11 -28.58
CA ASN A 508 17.07 -4.13 -27.54
C ASN A 508 16.46 -2.73 -27.68
N GLY A 509 15.37 -2.59 -28.45
CA GLY A 509 14.61 -1.36 -28.56
C GLY A 509 15.03 -0.42 -29.68
N ASP A 510 14.18 0.56 -29.95
CA ASP A 510 14.35 1.60 -30.97
C ASP A 510 15.06 2.87 -30.45
N GLY A 511 15.59 2.81 -29.22
CA GLY A 511 16.17 3.97 -28.52
C GLY A 511 15.12 4.98 -28.01
N GLU A 512 13.85 4.83 -28.39
CA GLU A 512 12.76 5.71 -27.97
C GLU A 512 12.09 5.28 -26.66
N THR A 513 12.35 4.04 -26.20
CA THR A 513 11.79 3.46 -24.95
C THR A 513 12.89 3.22 -23.95
N MET A 514 12.75 3.79 -22.75
CA MET A 514 13.63 3.54 -21.62
C MET A 514 12.92 2.69 -20.56
N LEU A 515 13.61 1.64 -20.11
CA LEU A 515 13.20 0.82 -18.97
C LEU A 515 14.13 1.07 -17.80
N MET A 516 13.56 1.36 -16.63
CA MET A 516 14.25 1.38 -15.34
C MET A 516 13.62 0.34 -14.42
N VAL A 517 14.45 -0.45 -13.74
CA VAL A 517 14.06 -1.31 -12.62
C VAL A 517 14.74 -0.74 -11.39
N ILE A 518 13.92 -0.42 -10.37
CA ILE A 518 14.38 0.28 -9.17
C ILE A 518 13.90 -0.42 -7.90
N SER A 519 14.59 -0.24 -6.79
CA SER A 519 14.03 -0.39 -5.46
C SER A 519 14.21 0.89 -4.66
N ASP A 520 13.32 1.15 -3.74
CA ASP A 520 13.33 2.35 -2.90
C ASP A 520 14.34 2.24 -1.75
N HIS A 521 14.66 1.06 -1.30
CA HIS A 521 15.71 0.69 -0.35
C HIS A 521 16.14 -0.77 -0.58
N GLY A 522 17.19 -1.20 0.12
CA GLY A 522 17.59 -2.59 0.24
C GLY A 522 16.96 -3.29 1.43
N PHE A 523 17.60 -4.35 1.94
CA PHE A 523 17.08 -5.17 3.03
C PHE A 523 18.19 -5.64 3.97
N SER A 524 17.83 -6.00 5.22
CA SER A 524 18.75 -6.41 6.27
C SER A 524 18.07 -7.40 7.23
N PRO A 525 18.82 -8.31 7.90
CA PRO A 525 18.24 -9.09 8.98
C PRO A 525 17.71 -8.19 10.11
N PHE A 526 16.66 -8.63 10.77
CA PHE A 526 16.15 -8.06 12.01
C PHE A 526 16.25 -9.09 13.13
N ARG A 527 17.43 -9.20 13.74
CA ARG A 527 17.72 -10.19 14.78
C ARG A 527 17.36 -9.72 16.18
N ARG A 528 17.52 -8.40 16.46
CA ARG A 528 17.33 -7.86 17.81
C ARG A 528 16.55 -6.55 17.79
N GLY A 529 15.52 -6.50 18.63
CA GLY A 529 14.73 -5.31 18.89
C GLY A 529 15.36 -4.39 19.92
N ILE A 530 15.22 -3.08 19.72
CA ILE A 530 15.63 -2.03 20.67
C ILE A 530 14.37 -1.35 21.19
N ASP A 531 14.20 -1.29 22.53
CA ASP A 531 13.17 -0.46 23.15
C ASP A 531 13.75 0.91 23.49
N LEU A 532 13.44 1.91 22.67
CA LEU A 532 13.89 3.28 22.87
C LEU A 532 13.28 3.91 24.12
N ASN A 533 12.03 3.60 24.46
CA ASN A 533 11.37 4.15 25.63
C ASN A 533 11.97 3.58 26.91
N ARG A 534 12.35 2.30 26.93
CA ARG A 534 13.09 1.69 28.03
C ARG A 534 14.46 2.35 28.21
N TRP A 535 15.18 2.58 27.10
CA TRP A 535 16.45 3.30 27.15
C TRP A 535 16.28 4.72 27.70
N LEU A 536 15.21 5.44 27.32
CA LEU A 536 14.91 6.78 27.85
C LEU A 536 14.65 6.74 29.37
N ILE A 537 13.98 5.69 29.87
CA ILE A 537 13.74 5.52 31.31
C ILE A 537 15.05 5.30 32.04
N GLU A 538 15.90 4.39 31.56
CA GLU A 538 17.18 4.06 32.20
C GLU A 538 18.16 5.24 32.24
N ASN A 539 18.04 6.17 31.25
CA ASN A 539 18.85 7.37 31.18
C ASN A 539 18.18 8.61 31.83
N GLY A 540 17.02 8.46 32.47
CA GLY A 540 16.35 9.53 33.20
C GLY A 540 15.64 10.59 32.34
N TYR A 541 15.34 10.25 31.07
CA TYR A 541 14.60 11.13 30.14
C TYR A 541 13.10 10.88 30.13
N MET A 542 12.67 9.71 30.59
CA MET A 542 11.26 9.32 30.70
C MET A 542 10.96 8.76 32.08
N LYS A 543 9.76 9.05 32.59
CA LYS A 543 9.25 8.56 33.86
C LYS A 543 7.90 7.89 33.69
N LEU A 544 7.69 6.79 34.40
CA LEU A 544 6.38 6.12 34.46
C LEU A 544 5.59 6.60 35.68
N LYS A 545 4.28 6.54 35.58
CA LYS A 545 3.35 6.73 36.70
C LYS A 545 3.56 5.66 37.76
N ALA A 546 3.20 5.95 39.01
CA ALA A 546 3.35 5.00 40.11
C ALA A 546 2.47 3.74 39.95
N ASP A 547 1.35 3.87 39.23
CA ASP A 547 0.38 2.80 38.91
C ASP A 547 0.55 2.24 37.49
N ALA A 548 1.72 2.43 36.88
CA ALA A 548 2.02 1.99 35.52
C ALA A 548 1.77 0.48 35.34
N LYS A 549 1.01 0.13 34.29
CA LYS A 549 0.74 -1.26 33.93
C LYS A 549 1.80 -1.77 32.95
N PRO A 550 2.34 -2.98 33.13
CA PRO A 550 3.37 -3.53 32.24
C PRO A 550 2.96 -3.59 30.76
N ASP A 551 1.67 -3.89 30.51
CA ASP A 551 1.14 -4.05 29.14
C ASP A 551 0.47 -2.82 28.57
N ALA A 552 0.69 -1.66 29.16
CA ALA A 552 0.08 -0.40 28.71
C ALA A 552 0.62 -0.01 27.33
N LYS A 553 -0.28 0.07 26.35
CA LYS A 553 -0.01 0.55 24.99
C LYS A 553 -0.12 2.10 24.93
N TYR A 554 0.39 2.67 23.85
CA TYR A 554 0.20 4.08 23.49
C TYR A 554 0.69 5.09 24.54
N LEU A 555 1.78 4.74 25.25
CA LEU A 555 2.40 5.61 26.27
C LEU A 555 1.45 6.02 27.41
N THR A 556 0.36 5.29 27.63
CA THR A 556 -0.64 5.64 28.66
C THR A 556 -0.13 5.55 30.09
N SER A 557 0.96 4.80 30.34
CA SER A 557 1.63 4.69 31.63
C SER A 557 2.70 5.76 31.89
N VAL A 558 2.93 6.69 30.93
CA VAL A 558 3.97 7.72 31.05
C VAL A 558 3.53 8.89 31.94
N ASP A 559 4.40 9.32 32.84
CA ASP A 559 4.24 10.57 33.58
C ASP A 559 4.85 11.73 32.76
N TRP A 560 3.99 12.41 32.04
CA TRP A 560 4.39 13.51 31.15
C TRP A 560 4.96 14.73 31.88
N SER A 561 4.62 14.91 33.17
CA SER A 561 5.16 16.01 33.99
C SER A 561 6.64 15.87 34.30
N GLN A 562 7.19 14.66 34.11
CA GLN A 562 8.60 14.33 34.37
C GLN A 562 9.31 13.72 33.15
N THR A 563 8.65 13.68 31.98
CA THR A 563 9.19 13.07 30.77
C THR A 563 9.67 14.12 29.79
N LYS A 564 10.94 14.08 29.42
CA LYS A 564 11.61 15.01 28.50
C LYS A 564 11.58 14.56 27.04
N ALA A 565 11.61 13.25 26.81
CA ALA A 565 11.61 12.65 25.47
C ALA A 565 10.82 11.34 25.43
N TYR A 566 10.32 10.99 24.25
CA TYR A 566 9.57 9.75 24.01
C TYR A 566 9.77 9.26 22.57
N ALA A 567 9.63 7.96 22.35
CA ALA A 567 9.66 7.35 21.03
C ALA A 567 8.28 6.77 20.67
N LEU A 568 7.88 6.97 19.41
CA LEU A 568 6.67 6.44 18.81
C LEU A 568 6.90 6.28 17.31
N GLY A 569 6.38 5.20 16.69
CA GLY A 569 6.70 4.85 15.31
C GLY A 569 8.02 4.09 15.20
N LEU A 570 8.57 4.01 13.98
CA LEU A 570 9.68 3.12 13.67
C LEU A 570 11.06 3.79 13.72
N ALA A 571 11.15 5.06 13.39
CA ALA A 571 12.45 5.70 13.21
C ALA A 571 12.66 6.96 14.06
N GLY A 572 11.65 7.40 14.80
CA GLY A 572 11.65 8.73 15.39
C GLY A 572 11.62 8.78 16.91
N MET A 573 12.27 9.81 17.45
CA MET A 573 12.18 10.21 18.85
C MET A 573 11.74 11.68 18.93
N PHE A 574 10.84 11.99 19.85
CA PHE A 574 10.26 13.31 20.05
C PHE A 574 10.72 13.89 21.38
N ILE A 575 11.01 15.19 21.42
CA ILE A 575 11.22 15.95 22.64
C ILE A 575 9.86 16.47 23.13
N ASN A 576 9.57 16.27 24.41
CA ASN A 576 8.33 16.75 25.04
C ASN A 576 8.45 18.26 25.29
N GLN A 577 8.34 19.04 24.20
CA GLN A 577 8.61 20.48 24.16
C GLN A 577 7.44 21.28 24.70
N LYS A 578 7.72 22.23 25.57
CA LYS A 578 6.75 23.19 26.09
C LYS A 578 6.17 24.07 24.97
N GLY A 579 4.86 24.22 24.97
CA GLY A 579 4.14 25.00 23.94
C GLY A 579 3.92 24.26 22.62
N ARG A 580 4.49 23.06 22.43
CA ARG A 580 4.28 22.20 21.26
C ARG A 580 3.47 20.95 21.62
N GLU A 581 3.92 20.17 22.57
CA GLU A 581 3.17 19.05 23.15
C GLU A 581 2.24 19.56 24.27
N SER A 582 1.09 18.90 24.45
CA SER A 582 0.05 19.32 25.40
C SER A 582 0.55 19.38 26.86
N GLN A 583 1.47 18.50 27.22
CA GLN A 583 2.11 18.42 28.53
C GLN A 583 3.63 18.55 28.41
N GLY A 584 4.09 19.37 27.47
CA GLY A 584 5.51 19.61 27.22
C GLY A 584 6.20 20.32 28.39
N ILE A 585 7.40 19.87 28.75
CA ILE A 585 8.18 20.41 29.88
C ILE A 585 9.52 20.99 29.48
N VAL A 586 10.06 20.61 28.30
CA VAL A 586 11.35 21.07 27.81
C VAL A 586 11.19 22.44 27.15
N GLU A 587 11.89 23.46 27.63
CA GLU A 587 11.84 24.79 27.04
C GLU A 587 12.46 24.81 25.64
N PRO A 588 11.79 25.46 24.66
CA PRO A 588 12.34 25.61 23.32
C PRO A 588 13.65 26.44 23.36
N GLY A 589 14.52 26.17 22.39
CA GLY A 589 15.78 26.88 22.26
C GLY A 589 16.96 26.16 22.91
N GLU A 590 17.63 26.73 23.90
CA GLU A 590 18.91 26.20 24.40
C GLU A 590 18.77 24.90 25.18
N GLU A 591 17.77 24.78 26.03
CA GLU A 591 17.52 23.55 26.79
C GLU A 591 17.25 22.37 25.83
N MET A 592 16.38 22.59 24.85
CA MET A 592 16.08 21.56 23.84
C MET A 592 17.31 21.18 23.04
N ARG A 593 18.14 22.13 22.62
CA ARG A 593 19.41 21.86 21.89
C ARG A 593 20.36 21.02 22.73
N LYS A 594 20.56 21.38 24.01
CA LYS A 594 21.44 20.67 24.95
C LYS A 594 20.93 19.24 25.16
N LEU A 595 19.63 19.05 25.38
CA LEU A 595 19.03 17.75 25.56
C LEU A 595 19.18 16.86 24.31
N LYS A 596 18.93 17.40 23.11
CA LYS A 596 19.15 16.66 21.85
C LYS A 596 20.62 16.26 21.70
N ALA A 597 21.55 17.17 21.92
CA ALA A 597 22.98 16.89 21.82
C ALA A 597 23.43 15.82 22.84
N GLU A 598 22.89 15.82 24.05
CA GLU A 598 23.18 14.82 25.08
C GLU A 598 22.65 13.43 24.65
N ILE A 599 21.40 13.35 24.18
CA ILE A 599 20.81 12.09 23.68
C ILE A 599 21.61 11.56 22.47
N ILE A 600 21.96 12.43 21.52
CA ILE A 600 22.77 12.07 20.35
C ILE A 600 24.12 11.48 20.79
N ALA A 601 24.81 12.13 21.72
CA ALA A 601 26.12 11.69 22.20
C ALA A 601 26.08 10.35 22.94
N LYS A 602 25.03 10.10 23.72
CA LYS A 602 24.87 8.84 24.47
C LYS A 602 24.39 7.68 23.64
N MET A 603 23.57 7.93 22.62
CA MET A 603 22.95 6.87 21.83
C MET A 603 23.72 6.54 20.55
N SER A 604 24.42 7.49 19.93
CA SER A 604 25.29 7.20 18.79
C SER A 604 26.43 6.27 19.21
N GLY A 605 26.57 5.14 18.52
CA GLY A 605 27.54 4.10 18.88
C GLY A 605 27.10 3.21 20.05
N LEU A 606 25.81 3.25 20.45
CA LEU A 606 25.27 2.39 21.51
C LEU A 606 25.50 0.92 21.16
N LYS A 607 26.11 0.20 22.11
CA LYS A 607 26.41 -1.22 21.97
C LYS A 607 25.41 -2.07 22.72
N ASP A 608 25.07 -3.20 22.11
CA ASP A 608 24.32 -4.27 22.77
C ASP A 608 25.27 -5.07 23.67
N ALA A 609 25.00 -5.08 24.97
CA ALA A 609 25.83 -5.77 25.96
C ALA A 609 25.90 -7.29 25.75
N LYS A 610 24.86 -7.91 25.14
CA LYS A 610 24.81 -9.35 24.87
C LYS A 610 25.74 -9.76 23.71
N THR A 611 25.77 -8.96 22.64
CA THR A 611 26.53 -9.29 21.41
C THR A 611 27.88 -8.56 21.34
N GLY A 612 28.03 -7.43 22.03
CA GLY A 612 29.18 -6.52 21.91
C GLY A 612 29.15 -5.64 20.66
N GLU A 613 28.17 -5.83 19.77
CA GLU A 613 28.00 -5.08 18.51
C GLU A 613 27.44 -3.68 18.74
N VAL A 614 27.78 -2.76 17.83
CA VAL A 614 27.12 -1.45 17.77
C VAL A 614 25.73 -1.64 17.22
N ALA A 615 24.71 -1.30 18.01
CA ALA A 615 23.30 -1.43 17.64
C ALA A 615 22.72 -0.17 16.99
N VAL A 616 23.20 1.01 17.38
CA VAL A 616 22.85 2.31 16.82
C VAL A 616 24.10 2.95 16.23
N THR A 617 24.15 3.12 14.91
CA THR A 617 25.30 3.71 14.23
C THR A 617 25.40 5.19 14.51
N ARG A 618 24.27 5.90 14.37
CA ARG A 618 24.16 7.34 14.60
C ARG A 618 22.75 7.77 14.96
N VAL A 619 22.66 8.90 15.61
CA VAL A 619 21.39 9.62 15.83
C VAL A 619 21.54 11.00 15.21
N GLN A 620 20.55 11.40 14.42
CA GLN A 620 20.59 12.65 13.67
C GLN A 620 19.49 13.61 14.14
N ASP A 621 19.84 14.88 14.27
CA ASP A 621 18.86 15.94 14.50
C ASP A 621 18.05 16.19 13.20
N LYS A 622 16.75 16.42 13.35
CA LYS A 622 15.86 16.78 12.23
C LYS A 622 16.35 18.01 11.44
N GLU A 623 17.06 18.92 12.10
CA GLU A 623 17.62 20.11 11.46
C GLU A 623 18.69 19.76 10.41
N VAL A 624 19.34 18.61 10.57
CA VAL A 624 20.33 18.06 9.62
C VAL A 624 19.65 17.25 8.52
N CYS A 625 18.68 16.39 8.91
CA CYS A 625 18.03 15.45 7.98
C CYS A 625 17.08 16.13 6.99
N TYR A 626 16.36 17.18 7.45
CA TYR A 626 15.20 17.68 6.74
C TYR A 626 15.28 19.17 6.44
N LYS A 627 14.81 19.53 5.24
CA LYS A 627 14.68 20.92 4.78
C LYS A 627 13.27 21.16 4.28
N GLY A 628 12.65 22.26 4.66
CA GLY A 628 11.33 22.63 4.14
C GLY A 628 10.32 23.02 5.22
N PRO A 629 9.10 23.39 4.79
CA PRO A 629 8.10 24.01 5.68
C PRO A 629 7.49 23.03 6.69
N PHE A 630 7.62 21.72 6.49
CA PHE A 630 7.05 20.69 7.37
C PHE A 630 8.08 20.08 8.32
N ARG A 631 9.34 20.56 8.34
CA ARG A 631 10.37 20.06 9.25
C ARG A 631 9.95 20.05 10.71
N ASP A 632 9.17 21.03 11.14
CA ASP A 632 8.71 21.13 12.53
C ASP A 632 7.71 20.04 12.92
N THR A 633 7.09 19.37 11.96
CA THR A 633 6.21 18.21 12.21
C THR A 633 6.98 16.90 12.37
N ALA A 634 8.23 16.85 11.93
CA ALA A 634 9.10 15.69 12.02
C ALA A 634 9.39 15.26 13.47
N PRO A 635 9.78 13.99 13.70
CA PRO A 635 10.50 13.58 14.90
C PRO A 635 11.74 14.48 15.12
N ASP A 636 12.05 14.80 16.38
CA ASP A 636 13.18 15.69 16.69
C ASP A 636 14.54 15.03 16.45
N LEU A 637 14.59 13.71 16.66
CA LEU A 637 15.76 12.87 16.41
C LEU A 637 15.38 11.69 15.55
N VAL A 638 16.25 11.33 14.60
CA VAL A 638 16.12 10.14 13.73
C VAL A 638 17.21 9.17 14.10
N ILE A 639 16.83 7.91 14.30
CA ILE A 639 17.73 6.87 14.78
C ILE A 639 18.19 6.01 13.60
N GLY A 640 19.49 5.95 13.35
CA GLY A 640 20.13 5.05 12.40
C GLY A 640 20.57 3.77 13.11
N TYR A 641 19.82 2.69 12.92
CA TYR A 641 20.19 1.38 13.48
C TYR A 641 21.23 0.69 12.60
N ASN A 642 22.00 -0.21 13.18
CA ASN A 642 22.93 -1.03 12.46
C ASN A 642 22.24 -2.27 11.87
N ARG A 643 22.90 -2.97 10.93
CA ARG A 643 22.42 -4.25 10.40
C ARG A 643 22.16 -5.25 11.53
N GLY A 644 21.03 -5.92 11.51
CA GLY A 644 20.59 -6.85 12.55
C GLY A 644 19.76 -6.20 13.69
N TYR A 645 19.74 -4.88 13.78
CA TYR A 645 19.02 -4.14 14.81
C TYR A 645 17.96 -3.22 14.22
N ARG A 646 16.88 -3.04 14.97
CA ARG A 646 15.79 -2.11 14.66
C ARG A 646 15.00 -1.80 15.94
N VAL A 647 14.23 -0.74 15.95
CA VAL A 647 13.24 -0.50 17.01
C VAL A 647 12.28 -1.69 17.14
N GLY A 648 12.01 -2.13 18.36
CA GLY A 648 11.03 -3.17 18.63
C GLY A 648 9.60 -2.73 18.32
N TRP A 649 8.73 -3.68 17.99
CA TRP A 649 7.31 -3.41 17.72
C TRP A 649 6.58 -2.78 18.91
N ASP A 650 6.96 -3.18 20.14
CA ASP A 650 6.38 -2.63 21.36
C ASP A 650 6.64 -1.12 21.48
N THR A 651 7.87 -0.67 21.19
CA THR A 651 8.19 0.77 21.16
C THR A 651 7.41 1.51 20.08
N ALA A 652 7.25 0.91 18.89
CA ALA A 652 6.56 1.55 17.77
C ALA A 652 5.10 1.93 18.10
N ILE A 653 4.44 1.15 18.95
CA ILE A 653 3.08 1.41 19.46
C ILE A 653 3.07 2.04 20.86
N GLY A 654 4.23 2.45 21.39
CA GLY A 654 4.33 3.08 22.70
C GLY A 654 4.10 2.15 23.89
N LYS A 655 4.37 0.85 23.74
CA LYS A 655 4.50 -0.12 24.83
C LYS A 655 5.97 -0.15 25.26
N ILE A 656 6.25 -0.48 26.51
CA ILE A 656 7.60 -0.44 27.10
C ILE A 656 7.98 -1.84 27.57
N THR A 657 9.07 -2.37 27.05
CA THR A 657 9.61 -3.68 27.45
C THR A 657 10.44 -3.61 28.74
N PRO A 658 10.68 -4.75 29.43
CA PRO A 658 11.54 -4.78 30.61
C PRO A 658 13.01 -4.42 30.30
N GLU A 659 13.51 -4.74 29.11
CA GLU A 659 14.90 -4.59 28.70
C GLU A 659 15.01 -3.71 27.47
N VAL A 660 16.17 -3.05 27.28
CA VAL A 660 16.46 -2.21 26.10
C VAL A 660 16.61 -3.07 24.85
N PHE A 661 17.26 -4.24 24.98
CA PHE A 661 17.53 -5.14 23.86
C PHE A 661 16.86 -6.50 24.08
N HIS A 662 16.22 -7.01 23.04
CA HIS A 662 15.59 -8.32 23.07
C HIS A 662 15.77 -9.06 21.74
N ASP A 663 15.83 -10.38 21.76
CA ASP A 663 15.90 -11.20 20.56
C ASP A 663 14.57 -11.11 19.79
N ASN A 664 14.64 -10.99 18.48
CA ASN A 664 13.47 -11.07 17.63
C ASN A 664 13.22 -12.53 17.21
N THR A 665 12.24 -13.15 17.81
CA THR A 665 11.82 -14.53 17.52
C THR A 665 10.57 -14.61 16.65
N LYS A 666 10.08 -13.47 16.14
CA LYS A 666 8.89 -13.39 15.30
C LYS A 666 9.21 -13.72 13.83
N ALA A 667 8.19 -14.15 13.08
CA ALA A 667 8.32 -14.41 11.64
C ALA A 667 8.78 -13.17 10.85
N TRP A 668 8.41 -11.95 11.29
CA TRP A 668 8.98 -10.71 10.74
C TRP A 668 10.45 -10.57 11.11
N SER A 669 11.32 -11.13 10.28
CA SER A 669 12.73 -11.40 10.56
C SER A 669 13.72 -10.60 9.71
N GLY A 670 13.26 -9.99 8.64
CA GLY A 670 14.01 -9.01 7.86
C GLY A 670 13.42 -7.63 7.97
N ASP A 671 14.22 -6.58 7.81
CA ASP A 671 13.74 -5.20 7.84
C ASP A 671 14.71 -4.24 7.14
N HIS A 672 14.25 -3.04 6.87
CA HIS A 672 14.99 -1.99 6.19
C HIS A 672 15.03 -0.68 6.98
N CYS A 673 14.31 -0.58 8.13
CA CYS A 673 14.33 0.61 8.99
C CYS A 673 15.63 0.71 9.79
N ILE A 674 16.75 0.90 9.09
CA ILE A 674 18.10 1.03 9.63
C ILE A 674 18.77 2.31 9.11
N ASP A 675 20.07 2.48 9.33
CA ASP A 675 20.81 3.62 8.76
C ASP A 675 20.75 3.59 7.23
N PRO A 676 20.25 4.64 6.55
CA PRO A 676 20.07 4.64 5.09
C PRO A 676 21.36 4.46 4.28
N GLU A 677 22.54 4.74 4.85
CA GLU A 677 23.83 4.49 4.20
C GLU A 677 24.14 3.00 4.08
N LEU A 678 23.57 2.17 4.94
CA LEU A 678 23.78 0.72 4.95
C LEU A 678 22.80 -0.02 4.01
N ILE A 679 21.78 0.66 3.46
CA ILE A 679 20.65 -0.01 2.82
C ILE A 679 20.20 0.68 1.51
N PRO A 680 21.12 1.00 0.59
CA PRO A 680 20.72 1.56 -0.71
C PRO A 680 19.81 0.60 -1.45
N GLY A 681 18.96 1.14 -2.33
CA GLY A 681 18.22 0.34 -3.31
C GLY A 681 19.03 0.00 -4.55
N VAL A 682 18.35 -0.51 -5.59
CA VAL A 682 18.94 -0.82 -6.90
C VAL A 682 18.41 0.12 -7.98
N LEU A 683 19.22 0.37 -8.99
CA LEU A 683 18.86 1.01 -10.25
C LEU A 683 19.48 0.22 -11.40
N PHE A 684 18.65 -0.52 -12.14
CA PHE A 684 18.98 -1.07 -13.44
C PHE A 684 18.30 -0.24 -14.52
N SER A 685 18.99 0.01 -15.61
CA SER A 685 18.46 0.81 -16.70
C SER A 685 18.87 0.27 -18.06
N SER A 686 17.98 0.38 -19.05
CA SER A 686 18.30 0.07 -20.46
C SER A 686 19.20 1.12 -21.13
N HIS A 687 19.41 2.26 -20.48
CA HIS A 687 20.28 3.35 -20.94
C HIS A 687 21.34 3.64 -19.88
N LYS A 688 22.50 4.15 -20.32
CA LYS A 688 23.57 4.51 -19.40
C LYS A 688 23.15 5.71 -18.55
N VAL A 689 23.32 5.58 -17.24
CA VAL A 689 23.20 6.68 -16.27
C VAL A 689 24.62 7.03 -15.83
N LEU A 690 25.07 8.23 -16.19
CA LEU A 690 26.45 8.68 -15.92
C LEU A 690 26.62 9.24 -14.50
N SER A 691 25.52 9.62 -13.82
CA SER A 691 25.58 10.11 -12.43
C SER A 691 26.17 9.07 -11.49
N ASP A 692 27.19 9.42 -10.69
CA ASP A 692 27.93 8.46 -9.85
C ASP A 692 27.13 7.98 -8.65
N SER A 693 26.33 8.85 -8.03
CA SER A 693 25.56 8.57 -6.81
C SER A 693 24.09 8.92 -7.02
N PRO A 694 23.36 8.14 -7.82
CA PRO A 694 21.93 8.39 -8.06
C PRO A 694 21.13 8.19 -6.76
N ARG A 695 20.12 9.06 -6.53
CA ARG A 695 19.22 8.96 -5.39
C ARG A 695 17.80 8.74 -5.87
N LEU A 696 17.00 8.10 -5.06
CA LEU A 696 15.59 7.83 -5.35
C LEU A 696 14.79 9.10 -5.72
N MET A 697 15.05 10.21 -5.02
CA MET A 697 14.40 11.50 -5.30
C MET A 697 14.80 12.15 -6.61
N ASP A 698 15.88 11.70 -7.26
CA ASP A 698 16.35 12.21 -8.56
C ASP A 698 15.54 11.64 -9.73
N LEU A 699 14.80 10.54 -9.53
CA LEU A 699 14.07 9.84 -10.59
C LEU A 699 12.87 10.65 -11.12
N GLY A 700 12.16 11.37 -10.25
CA GLY A 700 11.07 12.27 -10.67
C GLY A 700 11.57 13.39 -11.59
N PRO A 701 12.57 14.19 -11.18
CA PRO A 701 13.25 15.16 -12.05
C PRO A 701 13.80 14.54 -13.33
N THR A 702 14.38 13.34 -13.27
CA THR A 702 14.87 12.60 -14.44
C THR A 702 13.75 12.30 -15.43
N ALA A 703 12.61 11.82 -14.94
CA ALA A 703 11.45 11.57 -15.79
C ALA A 703 10.94 12.86 -16.49
N LEU A 704 10.94 13.99 -15.78
CA LEU A 704 10.58 15.29 -16.36
C LEU A 704 11.56 15.69 -17.48
N ASP A 705 12.87 15.59 -17.22
CA ASP A 705 13.93 15.92 -18.18
C ASP A 705 13.87 15.01 -19.41
N LEU A 706 13.67 13.71 -19.23
CA LEU A 706 13.54 12.74 -20.34
C LEU A 706 12.37 13.08 -21.28
N PHE A 707 11.29 13.65 -20.75
CA PHE A 707 10.17 14.13 -21.57
C PHE A 707 10.30 15.59 -22.01
N GLY A 708 11.44 16.25 -21.77
CA GLY A 708 11.69 17.64 -22.14
C GLY A 708 10.82 18.64 -21.37
N VAL A 709 10.38 18.28 -20.18
CA VAL A 709 9.61 19.12 -19.25
C VAL A 709 10.55 19.74 -18.23
N GLY A 710 10.42 21.05 -18.02
CA GLY A 710 11.24 21.74 -17.01
C GLY A 710 11.01 21.19 -15.60
N VAL A 711 12.11 20.99 -14.88
CA VAL A 711 12.06 20.54 -13.48
C VAL A 711 11.63 21.71 -12.60
N PRO A 712 10.57 21.56 -11.77
CA PRO A 712 10.14 22.59 -10.83
C PRO A 712 11.23 22.95 -9.82
N GLU A 713 11.42 24.24 -9.52
CA GLU A 713 12.44 24.76 -8.60
C GLU A 713 12.32 24.25 -7.16
N ASN A 714 11.13 23.81 -6.76
CA ASN A 714 10.88 23.26 -5.43
C ASN A 714 11.35 21.80 -5.27
N MET A 715 11.73 21.12 -6.34
CA MET A 715 12.33 19.78 -6.25
C MET A 715 13.75 19.84 -5.69
N ASP A 716 14.09 18.89 -4.81
CA ASP A 716 15.44 18.74 -4.23
C ASP A 716 16.29 17.72 -5.02
N GLY A 717 15.61 16.82 -5.75
CA GLY A 717 16.23 15.92 -6.68
C GLY A 717 16.71 16.66 -7.92
N VAL A 718 17.74 16.12 -8.55
CA VAL A 718 18.31 16.63 -9.80
C VAL A 718 18.18 15.57 -10.90
N PRO A 719 17.97 15.96 -12.17
CA PRO A 719 17.96 14.99 -13.25
C PRO A 719 19.24 14.19 -13.29
N LEU A 720 19.14 12.89 -13.40
CA LEU A 720 20.27 12.02 -13.66
C LEU A 720 20.78 12.28 -15.08
N ASN A 721 22.10 12.26 -15.24
CA ASN A 721 22.71 12.37 -16.58
C ASN A 721 22.54 11.03 -17.31
N VAL A 722 21.52 10.96 -18.18
CA VAL A 722 21.20 9.76 -18.98
C VAL A 722 21.70 9.93 -20.41
N GLU A 723 22.51 8.97 -20.87
CA GLU A 723 22.94 8.92 -22.26
C GLU A 723 21.83 8.30 -23.11
N VAL A 724 21.11 9.15 -23.84
CA VAL A 724 20.09 8.73 -24.80
C VAL A 724 20.71 8.80 -26.18
N GLY A 725 20.72 7.68 -26.92
CA GLY A 725 21.26 7.66 -28.28
C GLY A 725 20.67 8.79 -29.13
N ALA A 726 21.48 9.41 -29.97
CA ALA A 726 20.97 10.41 -30.91
C ALA A 726 19.88 9.77 -31.77
N ALA A 727 18.66 10.32 -31.70
CA ALA A 727 17.50 9.89 -32.47
C ALA A 727 17.70 10.12 -33.98
#